data_5ab962e34e59da325aea1a5a5618118a
#
_entry.id   5ab962e34e59da325aea1a5a5618118a
#
_cell.length_a   1.000
_cell.length_b   1.000
_cell.length_c   1.000
_cell.angle_alpha   90.00
_cell.angle_beta   90.00
_cell.angle_gamma   90.00
#
_symmetry.space_group_name_H-M   'P 1'
#
loop_
_entity.id
_entity.type
_entity.pdbx_description
1 polymer ?
#
loop_
_entity_poly.entity_id
_entity_poly.type
_entity_poly.pdbx_seq_one_letter_code
_entity_poly.pdbx_strand_id
1 'polypeptide(L)'
;MKASYSLLLFIALTSITAKSQTKFTDIPHDLFAYNDTVKNKKGEILQEVVVLSQQQKTSVKGGKSEIKALDLPQATQVVGKETIKQQQILRLSDVVKNANGIYVSGASNAAGNNQEELGARGFTFSGGNTFKNGVRINGTLIPETSSLESIEIMKGSAALLYGNVAPGGILNLITKKPRFDQGGELSYRGTEYNFFKPTVDVYGAINNSNTLAYRFISSYEQGNSFRDQVQTDRIYFNPSFLVDISAKTSVLLEADYTQDHRTPDFGLAAIDYTVVELPINTFLGFNWGKFDSEQVGFTATVNHDLTKTWQVKGIFSYQGFSTNLLSSFRPNAGILDPTNPNNNLIRANGDWIRGVQKIDTKQDYSLAEWDLTGKFKTGSIQHNLLIGVDADQTNAQNLTYKNINFYDKINIYSPKQILDKNILYTNAVIPEMEANTTVDTHTQRGGIYVQDLIALTSKIKTLAGLRYSYLENTLNTYTHSTAANVLSSTRDKIISSKLGLLFQPSSTNTLFGSYSDSFVLNTGTDRNGNALPHSTINQYELGSKNEFYKGHLIANLTTYLIDYSNLAQTDFTNNNTNTNIKELAGAYQSKGIEIDLTSQFKGLRIIAGYSFNETKYTKSNLYNPGTLLRFTPKHTANASLFYLIETSRFKGLEFGIQTTYTGERLGGRLKPNNASTPAELARKPIPVAGFIQADATVGYTRNGFSIRAKLSNLANVVSYYVYDDNTITPIAPRLLTTTVAYKF
;
A
#
# COMPACT_ATOMS: atom_id res chain seq x y z
N MET A 1 4.51 38.57 11.95
CA MET A 1 3.39 38.46 12.91
C MET A 1 2.39 37.34 12.47
N LYS A 2 2.82 36.07 12.32
CA LYS A 2 1.92 34.94 12.01
C LYS A 2 2.32 33.63 12.73
N ALA A 3 3.11 33.72 13.79
CA ALA A 3 3.60 32.54 14.52
C ALA A 3 2.93 32.33 15.91
N SER A 4 1.99 33.21 16.30
CA SER A 4 1.48 33.19 17.68
C SER A 4 0.16 32.45 17.89
N TYR A 5 -0.52 32.00 16.85
CA TYR A 5 -1.82 31.33 16.98
C TYR A 5 -1.75 29.80 17.11
N SER A 6 -0.65 29.17 16.69
CA SER A 6 -0.49 27.70 16.79
C SER A 6 -0.16 27.23 18.20
N LEU A 7 0.37 28.11 19.06
CA LEU A 7 0.75 27.77 20.44
C LEU A 7 -0.45 27.82 21.40
N LEU A 8 -1.45 28.64 21.10
CA LEU A 8 -2.65 28.81 21.92
C LEU A 8 -3.63 27.62 21.83
N LEU A 9 -3.66 26.90 20.70
CA LEU A 9 -4.50 25.71 20.55
C LEU A 9 -3.95 24.52 21.34
N PHE A 10 -2.63 24.43 21.54
CA PHE A 10 -1.98 23.36 22.30
C PHE A 10 -2.15 23.53 23.81
N ILE A 11 -2.18 24.79 24.29
CA ILE A 11 -2.41 25.13 25.71
C ILE A 11 -3.88 24.93 26.09
N ALA A 12 -4.83 25.13 25.17
CA ALA A 12 -6.24 24.90 25.41
C ALA A 12 -6.59 23.41 25.57
N LEU A 13 -5.87 22.50 24.90
CA LEU A 13 -6.05 21.05 25.04
C LEU A 13 -5.46 20.48 26.34
N THR A 14 -4.42 21.11 26.90
CA THR A 14 -3.84 20.69 28.18
C THR A 14 -4.61 21.20 29.41
N SER A 15 -5.34 22.31 29.27
CA SER A 15 -6.15 22.88 30.38
C SER A 15 -7.52 22.19 30.58
N ILE A 16 -7.99 21.39 29.60
CA ILE A 16 -9.25 20.64 29.72
C ILE A 16 -9.09 19.38 30.57
N THR A 17 -7.85 18.88 30.78
CA THR A 17 -7.59 17.67 31.56
C THR A 17 -7.60 17.89 33.09
N ALA A 18 -7.62 19.14 33.58
CA ALA A 18 -7.46 19.45 35.00
C ALA A 18 -8.77 19.70 35.79
N LYS A 19 -9.95 19.70 35.16
CA LYS A 19 -11.21 20.05 35.85
C LYS A 19 -12.42 19.16 35.58
N SER A 20 -12.25 17.93 35.17
CA SER A 20 -13.40 16.98 35.06
C SER A 20 -13.25 15.80 36.01
N GLN A 21 -13.26 16.08 37.32
CA GLN A 21 -13.68 15.08 38.32
C GLN A 21 -15.19 15.27 38.61
N THR A 22 -16.03 15.00 37.66
CA THR A 22 -17.43 14.73 37.97
C THR A 22 -17.63 13.21 37.95
N LYS A 23 -18.06 12.69 39.10
CA LYS A 23 -18.38 11.30 39.35
C LYS A 23 -19.43 10.82 38.34
N PHE A 24 -19.02 9.97 37.41
CA PHE A 24 -19.91 9.05 36.72
C PHE A 24 -20.02 7.79 37.59
N THR A 25 -20.91 7.79 38.54
CA THR A 25 -21.35 6.60 39.25
C THR A 25 -22.53 5.99 38.48
N ASP A 26 -22.45 4.68 38.34
CA ASP A 26 -23.54 3.77 37.95
C ASP A 26 -23.85 3.64 36.44
N ILE A 27 -23.00 2.87 35.76
CA ILE A 27 -23.41 2.04 34.62
C ILE A 27 -23.20 0.58 35.04
N PRO A 28 -24.21 -0.30 34.90
CA PRO A 28 -24.09 -1.70 35.31
C PRO A 28 -22.94 -2.42 34.62
N HIS A 29 -22.19 -3.18 35.40
CA HIS A 29 -20.95 -3.89 34.99
C HIS A 29 -21.16 -5.03 33.99
N ASP A 30 -22.40 -5.40 33.66
CA ASP A 30 -22.73 -6.65 32.94
C ASP A 30 -22.89 -6.51 31.43
N LEU A 31 -22.59 -5.35 30.84
CA LEU A 31 -22.83 -5.10 29.40
C LEU A 31 -21.61 -5.30 28.48
N PHE A 32 -20.44 -5.70 28.98
CA PHE A 32 -19.17 -5.66 28.21
C PHE A 32 -18.28 -6.90 28.27
N ALA A 33 -18.88 -8.08 28.52
CA ALA A 33 -18.18 -9.35 28.27
C ALA A 33 -18.75 -9.97 27.00
N TYR A 34 -17.98 -9.94 25.90
CA TYR A 34 -18.39 -10.61 24.66
C TYR A 34 -17.26 -11.42 24.05
N ASN A 35 -17.47 -12.75 24.13
CA ASN A 35 -16.87 -13.73 23.26
C ASN A 35 -17.68 -13.82 21.97
N ASP A 36 -17.02 -14.18 20.86
CA ASP A 36 -17.61 -14.40 19.54
C ASP A 36 -18.97 -15.10 19.58
N THR A 37 -19.92 -14.53 18.81
CA THR A 37 -21.26 -15.08 18.53
C THR A 37 -22.14 -15.40 19.72
N VAL A 38 -22.85 -14.40 20.25
CA VAL A 38 -24.02 -14.64 21.07
C VAL A 38 -25.28 -14.43 20.24
N LYS A 39 -26.00 -15.54 19.98
CA LYS A 39 -27.41 -15.48 19.62
C LYS A 39 -28.18 -15.11 20.89
N ASN A 40 -28.95 -14.01 20.87
CA ASN A 40 -29.90 -13.80 21.94
C ASN A 40 -31.00 -14.88 21.86
N LYS A 41 -31.76 -15.08 22.95
CA LYS A 41 -32.83 -16.09 23.02
C LYS A 41 -33.95 -15.90 21.96
N LYS A 42 -33.88 -14.87 21.10
CA LYS A 42 -34.82 -14.58 20.00
C LYS A 42 -34.25 -14.77 18.60
N GLY A 43 -32.98 -15.25 18.44
CA GLY A 43 -32.41 -15.51 17.13
C GLY A 43 -32.02 -14.26 16.32
N GLU A 44 -32.03 -13.06 16.90
CA GLU A 44 -31.56 -11.85 16.22
C GLU A 44 -30.03 -11.85 16.15
N ILE A 45 -29.51 -11.65 14.95
CA ILE A 45 -28.06 -11.46 14.70
C ILE A 45 -27.72 -10.08 15.25
N LEU A 46 -27.07 -10.02 16.41
CA LEU A 46 -26.51 -8.78 16.93
C LEU A 46 -25.34 -8.38 16.01
N GLN A 47 -25.35 -7.16 15.50
CA GLN A 47 -24.19 -6.61 14.81
C GLN A 47 -22.99 -6.63 15.79
N GLU A 48 -21.91 -7.24 15.37
CA GLU A 48 -20.65 -7.29 16.11
C GLU A 48 -20.13 -5.86 16.30
N VAL A 49 -20.33 -5.30 17.47
CA VAL A 49 -19.73 -4.04 17.87
C VAL A 49 -18.28 -4.34 18.24
N VAL A 50 -17.37 -4.20 17.29
CA VAL A 50 -15.94 -4.24 17.58
C VAL A 50 -15.61 -3.04 18.45
N VAL A 51 -15.46 -3.28 19.74
CA VAL A 51 -15.05 -2.24 20.69
C VAL A 51 -13.61 -1.84 20.36
N LEU A 52 -13.35 -0.56 20.10
CA LEU A 52 -12.01 -0.04 19.77
C LEU A 52 -10.94 -0.42 20.79
N SER A 53 -11.31 -0.59 22.06
CA SER A 53 -10.41 -1.09 23.10
C SER A 53 -9.87 -2.48 22.79
N GLN A 54 -10.54 -3.27 21.97
CA GLN A 54 -10.02 -4.55 21.51
C GLN A 54 -8.95 -4.36 20.41
N GLN A 55 -8.99 -3.31 19.60
CA GLN A 55 -7.98 -3.11 18.55
C GLN A 55 -6.57 -2.89 19.09
N GLN A 56 -6.39 -2.12 20.16
CA GLN A 56 -5.06 -1.97 20.77
C GLN A 56 -4.68 -3.17 21.67
N LYS A 57 -5.66 -3.93 22.14
CA LYS A 57 -5.45 -5.16 22.92
C LYS A 57 -5.28 -6.39 22.03
N THR A 58 -5.68 -6.32 20.76
CA THR A 58 -5.44 -7.38 19.76
C THR A 58 -4.00 -7.34 19.26
N SER A 59 -3.46 -8.49 18.94
CA SER A 59 -2.16 -8.59 18.29
C SER A 59 -2.25 -8.10 16.84
N VAL A 60 -1.22 -7.38 16.40
CA VAL A 60 -1.04 -7.04 14.99
C VAL A 60 -0.47 -8.26 14.29
N LYS A 61 -1.22 -8.83 13.34
CA LYS A 61 -0.82 -10.07 12.63
C LYS A 61 0.49 -9.90 11.87
N GLY A 62 0.71 -8.71 11.29
CA GLY A 62 1.99 -8.36 10.66
C GLY A 62 3.19 -8.35 11.61
N GLY A 63 2.97 -8.38 12.93
CA GLY A 63 4.03 -8.55 13.92
C GLY A 63 4.53 -9.99 14.09
N LYS A 64 3.95 -10.98 13.38
CA LYS A 64 4.25 -12.42 13.42
C LYS A 64 4.18 -13.07 14.81
N SER A 65 3.93 -12.30 15.85
CA SER A 65 3.83 -12.73 17.24
C SER A 65 2.56 -12.16 17.89
N GLU A 66 2.17 -12.72 19.03
CA GLU A 66 0.99 -12.24 19.78
C GLU A 66 1.26 -10.96 20.59
N ILE A 67 2.08 -10.04 20.05
CA ILE A 67 2.32 -8.75 20.69
C ILE A 67 1.15 -7.82 20.40
N LYS A 68 0.55 -7.27 21.46
CA LYS A 68 -0.53 -6.29 21.34
C LYS A 68 -0.01 -5.00 20.70
N ALA A 69 -0.88 -4.29 19.97
CA ALA A 69 -0.51 -3.02 19.36
C ALA A 69 0.04 -2.01 20.40
N LEU A 70 -0.49 -2.03 21.64
CA LEU A 70 -0.03 -1.19 22.75
C LEU A 70 1.40 -1.52 23.21
N ASP A 71 1.82 -2.79 23.07
CA ASP A 71 3.13 -3.31 23.49
C ASP A 71 4.17 -3.31 22.35
N LEU A 72 3.79 -2.88 21.14
CA LEU A 72 4.68 -2.80 20.00
C LEU A 72 5.31 -1.39 19.89
N PRO A 73 6.64 -1.22 20.03
CA PRO A 73 7.30 0.09 19.95
C PRO A 73 7.44 0.56 18.49
N GLN A 74 6.30 0.75 17.81
CA GLN A 74 6.20 1.12 16.39
C GLN A 74 4.82 1.69 16.10
N ALA A 75 4.72 2.68 15.21
CA ALA A 75 3.44 3.19 14.74
C ALA A 75 2.69 2.13 13.91
N THR A 76 1.47 1.80 14.33
CA THR A 76 0.61 0.80 13.67
C THR A 76 -0.80 1.33 13.54
N GLN A 77 -1.47 0.96 12.45
CA GLN A 77 -2.87 1.30 12.23
C GLN A 77 -3.61 0.13 11.58
N VAL A 78 -4.87 -0.05 11.90
CA VAL A 78 -5.72 -1.12 11.35
C VAL A 78 -6.99 -0.52 10.77
N VAL A 79 -7.24 -0.79 9.48
CA VAL A 79 -8.49 -0.47 8.80
C VAL A 79 -9.33 -1.75 8.74
N GLY A 80 -10.30 -1.89 9.62
CA GLY A 80 -11.11 -3.10 9.76
C GLY A 80 -12.27 -3.19 8.77
N LYS A 81 -12.92 -4.36 8.72
CA LYS A 81 -14.04 -4.69 7.80
C LYS A 81 -15.18 -3.68 7.82
N GLU A 82 -15.54 -3.15 9.00
CA GLU A 82 -16.62 -2.18 9.10
C GLU A 82 -16.27 -0.87 8.38
N THR A 83 -15.03 -0.40 8.51
CA THR A 83 -14.56 0.78 7.77
C THR A 83 -14.52 0.50 6.27
N ILE A 84 -14.00 -0.68 5.85
CA ILE A 84 -14.00 -1.11 4.45
C ILE A 84 -15.41 -1.08 3.87
N LYS A 85 -16.39 -1.57 4.62
CA LYS A 85 -17.79 -1.64 4.20
C LYS A 85 -18.49 -0.27 4.23
N GLN A 86 -18.37 0.49 5.31
CA GLN A 86 -19.01 1.81 5.49
C GLN A 86 -18.53 2.82 4.47
N GLN A 87 -17.23 2.83 4.17
CA GLN A 87 -16.63 3.74 3.21
C GLN A 87 -16.64 3.21 1.77
N GLN A 88 -17.18 2.00 1.57
CA GLN A 88 -17.22 1.33 0.28
C GLN A 88 -15.83 1.31 -0.39
N ILE A 89 -14.80 0.93 0.37
CA ILE A 89 -13.42 0.83 -0.12
C ILE A 89 -13.36 -0.16 -1.28
N LEU A 90 -12.83 0.27 -2.42
CA LEU A 90 -12.72 -0.52 -3.64
C LEU A 90 -11.24 -0.81 -3.98
N ARG A 91 -10.33 0.11 -3.63
CA ARG A 91 -8.91 0.07 -3.95
C ARG A 91 -8.07 0.35 -2.71
N LEU A 92 -6.80 -0.04 -2.73
CA LEU A 92 -5.89 0.29 -1.63
C LEU A 92 -5.67 1.80 -1.48
N SER A 93 -5.76 2.57 -2.57
CA SER A 93 -5.71 4.04 -2.52
C SER A 93 -6.81 4.65 -1.65
N ASP A 94 -7.95 3.99 -1.49
CA ASP A 94 -8.99 4.45 -0.57
C ASP A 94 -8.56 4.36 0.92
N VAL A 95 -7.54 3.54 1.22
CA VAL A 95 -7.01 3.37 2.58
C VAL A 95 -6.41 4.66 3.14
N VAL A 96 -5.82 5.50 2.27
CA VAL A 96 -5.24 6.80 2.66
C VAL A 96 -6.26 7.70 3.37
N LYS A 97 -7.56 7.51 3.10
CA LYS A 97 -8.64 8.24 3.76
C LYS A 97 -8.78 7.90 5.25
N ASN A 98 -8.12 6.83 5.70
CA ASN A 98 -8.18 6.32 7.07
C ASN A 98 -6.82 6.25 7.76
N ALA A 99 -5.74 6.50 7.01
CA ALA A 99 -4.38 6.34 7.51
C ALA A 99 -3.59 7.62 7.30
N ASN A 100 -3.23 8.29 8.40
CA ASN A 100 -2.39 9.50 8.33
C ASN A 100 -0.99 9.18 7.82
N GLY A 101 -0.32 10.17 7.24
CA GLY A 101 1.04 10.02 6.71
C GLY A 101 1.18 9.08 5.53
N ILE A 102 0.07 8.51 5.03
CA ILE A 102 0.02 7.73 3.80
C ILE A 102 -0.62 8.58 2.71
N TYR A 103 -0.05 8.54 1.52
CA TYR A 103 -0.53 9.29 0.37
C TYR A 103 -0.40 8.46 -0.91
N VAL A 104 -1.22 8.79 -1.91
CA VAL A 104 -1.07 8.23 -3.25
C VAL A 104 0.04 9.01 -3.95
N SER A 105 1.15 8.35 -4.24
CA SER A 105 2.27 8.94 -4.97
C SER A 105 2.06 8.89 -6.47
N GLY A 106 1.28 7.93 -6.96
CA GLY A 106 0.89 7.82 -8.34
C GLY A 106 -0.16 6.76 -8.55
N ALA A 107 -0.99 6.96 -9.55
CA ALA A 107 -1.91 5.96 -10.07
C ALA A 107 -1.63 5.83 -11.56
N SER A 108 -0.97 4.77 -11.98
CA SER A 108 -0.71 4.50 -13.39
C SER A 108 -1.12 3.09 -13.73
N ASN A 109 -2.08 2.98 -14.61
CA ASN A 109 -2.53 1.69 -15.15
C ASN A 109 -1.60 1.13 -16.23
N ALA A 110 -0.48 1.79 -16.54
CA ALA A 110 0.15 1.53 -17.82
C ALA A 110 1.68 1.33 -17.81
N ALA A 111 2.36 1.52 -16.72
CA ALA A 111 3.83 1.46 -16.74
C ALA A 111 4.44 0.11 -16.34
N GLY A 112 3.77 -0.98 -16.62
CA GLY A 112 4.16 -2.28 -16.08
C GLY A 112 3.88 -2.39 -14.57
N ASN A 113 3.28 -1.35 -13.99
CA ASN A 113 2.83 -1.27 -12.61
C ASN A 113 1.35 -0.98 -12.60
N ASN A 114 0.55 -2.01 -12.45
CA ASN A 114 -0.88 -1.87 -12.18
C ASN A 114 -1.16 -1.47 -10.74
N GLN A 115 -0.12 -1.22 -9.95
CA GLN A 115 -0.27 -0.83 -8.57
C GLN A 115 -0.61 0.64 -8.44
N GLU A 116 -1.53 0.87 -7.51
CA GLU A 116 -1.65 2.16 -6.88
C GLU A 116 -0.41 2.37 -6.01
N GLU A 117 0.46 3.26 -6.41
CA GLU A 117 1.64 3.58 -5.63
C GLU A 117 1.25 4.41 -4.42
N LEU A 118 1.42 3.81 -3.25
CA LEU A 118 1.27 4.49 -1.98
C LEU A 118 2.64 4.89 -1.43
N GLY A 119 2.70 6.01 -0.77
CA GLY A 119 3.89 6.48 -0.07
C GLY A 119 3.63 6.72 1.41
N ALA A 120 4.66 6.58 2.23
CA ALA A 120 4.68 7.00 3.62
C ALA A 120 6.07 7.45 4.03
N ARG A 121 6.16 8.52 4.81
CA ARG A 121 7.42 9.04 5.36
C ARG A 121 8.48 9.36 4.29
N GLY A 122 8.07 9.69 3.06
CA GLY A 122 8.97 9.97 1.94
C GLY A 122 9.43 8.74 1.15
N PHE A 123 8.93 7.54 1.48
CA PHE A 123 9.24 6.29 0.80
C PHE A 123 8.00 5.71 0.14
N THR A 124 8.18 5.04 -1.00
CA THR A 124 7.08 4.33 -1.66
C THR A 124 6.85 2.98 -1.00
N PHE A 125 5.59 2.56 -0.91
CA PHE A 125 5.21 1.17 -0.68
C PHE A 125 5.19 0.46 -2.03
N SER A 126 6.34 0.01 -2.50
CA SER A 126 6.37 -0.85 -3.69
C SER A 126 5.66 -2.17 -3.41
N GLY A 127 5.38 -2.95 -4.45
CA GLY A 127 4.84 -4.30 -4.29
C GLY A 127 5.62 -5.18 -3.32
N GLY A 128 6.91 -4.93 -3.20
CA GLY A 128 7.74 -5.58 -2.19
C GLY A 128 7.38 -5.29 -0.73
N ASN A 129 6.54 -4.30 -0.46
CA ASN A 129 6.10 -3.90 0.89
C ASN A 129 4.63 -4.27 1.17
N THR A 130 3.95 -4.94 0.25
CA THR A 130 2.58 -5.40 0.44
C THR A 130 2.56 -6.90 0.64
N PHE A 131 1.88 -7.33 1.71
CA PHE A 131 1.77 -8.73 2.13
C PHE A 131 0.30 -9.12 2.24
N LYS A 132 0.00 -10.39 2.02
CA LYS A 132 -1.31 -11.00 2.24
C LYS A 132 -1.14 -12.12 3.25
N ASN A 133 -1.74 -11.97 4.45
CA ASN A 133 -1.56 -12.90 5.58
C ASN A 133 -0.08 -13.16 5.94
N GLY A 134 0.79 -12.15 5.78
CA GLY A 134 2.23 -12.27 6.03
C GLY A 134 3.06 -12.72 4.82
N VAL A 135 2.45 -13.20 3.74
CA VAL A 135 3.11 -13.61 2.50
C VAL A 135 3.24 -12.42 1.56
N ARG A 136 4.42 -12.18 1.03
CA ARG A 136 4.68 -11.11 0.04
C ARG A 136 3.84 -11.35 -1.21
N ILE A 137 3.15 -10.33 -1.70
CA ILE A 137 2.41 -10.40 -2.96
C ILE A 137 3.20 -9.76 -4.09
N ASN A 138 2.91 -10.20 -5.32
CA ASN A 138 3.47 -9.55 -6.49
C ASN A 138 2.96 -8.11 -6.59
N GLY A 139 3.89 -7.20 -6.83
CA GLY A 139 3.65 -5.79 -6.81
C GLY A 139 2.90 -5.19 -7.98
N THR A 140 2.60 -5.94 -9.00
CA THR A 140 1.99 -5.42 -10.24
C THR A 140 0.50 -5.71 -10.33
N LEU A 141 -0.08 -6.42 -9.35
CA LEU A 141 -1.51 -6.70 -9.29
C LEU A 141 -2.20 -5.78 -8.28
N ILE A 142 -3.35 -5.22 -8.66
CA ILE A 142 -4.22 -4.51 -7.73
C ILE A 142 -4.91 -5.53 -6.81
N PRO A 143 -4.66 -5.50 -5.48
CA PRO A 143 -5.29 -6.44 -4.57
C PRO A 143 -6.82 -6.31 -4.54
N GLU A 144 -7.52 -7.43 -4.38
CA GLU A 144 -8.97 -7.45 -4.24
C GLU A 144 -9.38 -7.16 -2.79
N THR A 145 -10.25 -6.16 -2.60
CA THR A 145 -10.68 -5.74 -1.26
C THR A 145 -11.88 -6.50 -0.71
N SER A 146 -12.67 -7.17 -1.54
CA SER A 146 -13.87 -7.91 -1.08
C SER A 146 -13.54 -9.11 -0.20
N SER A 147 -12.33 -9.69 -0.35
CA SER A 147 -11.85 -10.80 0.49
C SER A 147 -11.20 -10.34 1.80
N LEU A 148 -11.05 -9.05 2.06
CA LEU A 148 -10.32 -8.54 3.21
C LEU A 148 -11.19 -8.43 4.46
N GLU A 149 -10.68 -8.92 5.58
CA GLU A 149 -11.18 -8.66 6.94
C GLU A 149 -10.61 -7.35 7.48
N SER A 150 -9.32 -7.09 7.21
CA SER A 150 -8.66 -5.85 7.62
C SER A 150 -7.41 -5.57 6.78
N ILE A 151 -6.95 -4.33 6.84
CA ILE A 151 -5.67 -3.88 6.31
C ILE A 151 -4.87 -3.35 7.48
N GLU A 152 -3.75 -4.00 7.77
CA GLU A 152 -2.82 -3.58 8.81
C GLU A 152 -1.69 -2.78 8.18
N ILE A 153 -1.39 -1.64 8.78
CA ILE A 153 -0.33 -0.74 8.35
C ILE A 153 0.69 -0.67 9.47
N MET A 154 1.90 -1.12 9.19
CA MET A 154 3.04 -1.00 10.10
C MET A 154 4.00 0.00 9.49
N LYS A 155 4.05 1.22 10.04
CA LYS A 155 4.89 2.29 9.51
C LYS A 155 6.35 2.14 9.97
N GLY A 156 7.29 2.53 9.11
CA GLY A 156 8.71 2.41 9.38
C GLY A 156 9.29 1.02 9.13
N SER A 157 10.50 0.77 9.63
CA SER A 157 11.23 -0.46 9.34
C SER A 157 10.50 -1.72 9.82
N ALA A 158 10.34 -2.68 8.91
CA ALA A 158 9.85 -4.02 9.17
C ALA A 158 10.88 -5.10 8.78
N ALA A 159 12.13 -4.71 8.53
CA ALA A 159 13.18 -5.59 8.02
C ALA A 159 13.51 -6.76 8.95
N LEU A 160 13.37 -6.58 10.27
CA LEU A 160 13.52 -7.65 11.24
C LEU A 160 12.64 -8.88 10.90
N LEU A 161 11.40 -8.65 10.51
CA LEU A 161 10.43 -9.74 10.29
C LEU A 161 10.27 -10.13 8.81
N TYR A 162 10.56 -9.20 7.89
CA TYR A 162 10.26 -9.33 6.47
C TYR A 162 11.47 -9.21 5.54
N GLY A 163 12.66 -8.99 6.10
CA GLY A 163 13.90 -8.84 5.34
C GLY A 163 13.93 -7.58 4.48
N ASN A 164 14.20 -7.73 3.18
CA ASN A 164 14.31 -6.62 2.24
C ASN A 164 12.95 -5.93 2.01
N VAL A 165 12.69 -4.86 2.76
CA VAL A 165 11.51 -3.98 2.63
C VAL A 165 11.92 -2.52 2.75
N ALA A 166 11.24 -1.65 1.99
CA ALA A 166 11.49 -0.20 2.05
C ALA A 166 11.06 0.38 3.41
N PRO A 167 11.74 1.43 3.90
CA PRO A 167 11.54 1.93 5.27
C PRO A 167 10.23 2.71 5.49
N GLY A 168 9.42 2.95 4.46
CA GLY A 168 8.09 3.57 4.60
C GLY A 168 7.14 2.74 5.45
N GLY A 169 7.35 1.43 5.50
CA GLY A 169 6.52 0.46 6.24
C GLY A 169 6.00 -0.66 5.36
N ILE A 170 5.08 -1.45 5.90
CA ILE A 170 4.39 -2.52 5.18
C ILE A 170 2.89 -2.38 5.29
N LEU A 171 2.20 -2.88 4.26
CA LEU A 171 0.77 -3.19 4.26
C LEU A 171 0.60 -4.69 4.39
N ASN A 172 -0.18 -5.14 5.39
CA ASN A 172 -0.53 -6.54 5.53
C ASN A 172 -2.05 -6.70 5.36
N LEU A 173 -2.44 -7.33 4.27
CA LEU A 173 -3.82 -7.57 3.89
C LEU A 173 -4.30 -8.86 4.57
N ILE A 174 -5.19 -8.74 5.54
CA ILE A 174 -5.74 -9.89 6.25
C ILE A 174 -7.03 -10.32 5.56
N THR A 175 -7.07 -11.56 5.09
CA THR A 175 -8.24 -12.13 4.44
C THR A 175 -9.26 -12.64 5.44
N LYS A 176 -10.53 -12.63 5.04
CA LYS A 176 -11.62 -13.27 5.76
C LYS A 176 -11.39 -14.78 5.82
N LYS A 177 -11.56 -15.40 6.98
CA LYS A 177 -11.29 -16.83 7.21
C LYS A 177 -12.58 -17.66 7.16
N PRO A 178 -12.49 -19.00 6.89
CA PRO A 178 -13.58 -19.92 7.06
C PRO A 178 -14.18 -19.88 8.48
N ARG A 179 -15.45 -20.20 8.60
CA ARG A 179 -16.21 -20.21 9.87
C ARG A 179 -17.08 -21.45 9.92
N PHE A 180 -17.33 -21.95 11.12
CA PHE A 180 -18.21 -23.12 11.32
C PHE A 180 -19.69 -22.78 11.34
N ASP A 181 -20.06 -21.52 11.65
CA ASP A 181 -21.42 -21.04 11.51
C ASP A 181 -21.75 -20.81 10.03
N GLN A 182 -22.96 -21.20 9.62
CA GLN A 182 -23.44 -21.01 8.24
C GLN A 182 -23.82 -19.55 8.02
N GLY A 183 -23.45 -18.99 6.88
CA GLY A 183 -23.84 -17.64 6.52
C GLY A 183 -23.21 -17.15 5.21
N GLY A 184 -23.57 -15.93 4.83
CA GLY A 184 -23.03 -15.32 3.64
C GLY A 184 -23.50 -13.90 3.41
N GLU A 185 -22.96 -13.27 2.37
CA GLU A 185 -23.39 -11.97 1.88
C GLU A 185 -23.34 -11.99 0.35
N LEU A 186 -24.44 -11.58 -0.26
CA LEU A 186 -24.49 -11.23 -1.69
C LEU A 186 -24.52 -9.71 -1.78
N SER A 187 -23.68 -9.12 -2.63
CA SER A 187 -23.67 -7.68 -2.82
C SER A 187 -23.54 -7.30 -4.28
N TYR A 188 -24.07 -6.13 -4.61
CA TYR A 188 -23.97 -5.50 -5.93
C TYR A 188 -23.58 -4.05 -5.73
N ARG A 189 -22.50 -3.61 -6.34
CA ARG A 189 -22.03 -2.22 -6.36
C ARG A 189 -22.12 -1.67 -7.77
N GLY A 190 -22.62 -0.45 -7.91
CA GLY A 190 -22.72 0.25 -9.20
C GLY A 190 -22.31 1.71 -9.08
N THR A 191 -21.83 2.29 -10.20
CA THR A 191 -21.54 3.73 -10.35
C THR A 191 -22.06 4.27 -11.69
N GLU A 192 -21.90 5.57 -11.92
CA GLU A 192 -22.41 6.28 -13.10
C GLU A 192 -21.79 5.82 -14.44
N TYR A 193 -20.56 5.32 -14.46
CA TYR A 193 -19.83 4.98 -15.69
C TYR A 193 -20.07 3.52 -16.15
N ASN A 194 -21.30 3.02 -16.04
CA ASN A 194 -21.62 1.62 -16.32
C ASN A 194 -20.76 0.63 -15.53
N PHE A 195 -20.19 1.09 -14.40
CA PHE A 195 -19.43 0.23 -13.54
C PHE A 195 -20.36 -0.59 -12.65
N PHE A 196 -20.10 -1.89 -12.59
CA PHE A 196 -20.79 -2.79 -11.66
C PHE A 196 -19.85 -3.87 -11.12
N LYS A 197 -20.15 -4.29 -9.90
CA LYS A 197 -19.39 -5.32 -9.20
C LYS A 197 -20.31 -6.17 -8.33
N PRO A 198 -20.90 -7.28 -8.84
CA PRO A 198 -21.47 -8.32 -8.01
C PRO A 198 -20.38 -9.02 -7.20
N THR A 199 -20.72 -9.39 -5.97
CA THR A 199 -19.82 -10.12 -5.06
C THR A 199 -20.61 -11.15 -4.28
N VAL A 200 -20.06 -12.35 -4.16
CA VAL A 200 -20.57 -13.47 -3.36
C VAL A 200 -19.55 -13.78 -2.28
N ASP A 201 -19.98 -13.90 -1.04
CA ASP A 201 -19.20 -14.32 0.12
C ASP A 201 -20.03 -15.33 0.92
N VAL A 202 -19.66 -16.61 0.87
CA VAL A 202 -20.39 -17.68 1.56
C VAL A 202 -19.43 -18.52 2.40
N TYR A 203 -19.88 -18.92 3.58
CA TYR A 203 -19.06 -19.67 4.51
C TYR A 203 -19.90 -20.61 5.36
N GLY A 204 -19.27 -21.64 5.91
CA GLY A 204 -19.92 -22.56 6.82
C GLY A 204 -19.14 -23.83 7.10
N ALA A 205 -19.70 -24.67 7.96
CA ALA A 205 -19.20 -26.03 8.17
C ALA A 205 -19.62 -26.94 7.02
N ILE A 206 -18.73 -27.82 6.55
CA ILE A 206 -19.05 -28.85 5.57
C ILE A 206 -19.75 -30.01 6.30
N ASN A 207 -20.93 -30.39 5.84
CA ASN A 207 -21.74 -31.47 6.43
C ASN A 207 -21.97 -31.30 7.95
N ASN A 208 -22.15 -30.06 8.42
CA ASN A 208 -22.26 -29.73 9.85
C ASN A 208 -21.05 -30.21 10.69
N SER A 209 -19.88 -30.39 10.05
CA SER A 209 -18.64 -30.72 10.75
C SER A 209 -18.25 -29.61 11.74
N ASN A 210 -17.68 -30.00 12.86
CA ASN A 210 -17.03 -29.05 13.79
C ASN A 210 -15.50 -28.97 13.60
N THR A 211 -14.97 -29.66 12.57
CA THR A 211 -13.55 -29.73 12.26
C THR A 211 -13.21 -29.28 10.83
N LEU A 212 -14.22 -29.09 9.97
CA LEU A 212 -14.01 -28.70 8.57
C LEU A 212 -14.98 -27.57 8.20
N ALA A 213 -14.41 -26.40 7.96
CA ALA A 213 -15.12 -25.22 7.53
C ALA A 213 -14.59 -24.71 6.17
N TYR A 214 -15.46 -24.02 5.43
CA TYR A 214 -15.11 -23.41 4.16
C TYR A 214 -15.49 -21.93 4.13
N ARG A 215 -14.88 -21.20 3.25
CA ARG A 215 -15.32 -19.89 2.75
C ARG A 215 -15.01 -19.77 1.27
N PHE A 216 -15.94 -19.23 0.52
CA PHE A 216 -15.79 -18.94 -0.89
C PHE A 216 -16.18 -17.50 -1.15
N ILE A 217 -15.24 -16.72 -1.71
CA ILE A 217 -15.47 -15.32 -2.10
C ILE A 217 -15.21 -15.21 -3.59
N SER A 218 -16.14 -14.59 -4.31
CA SER A 218 -15.99 -14.31 -5.72
C SER A 218 -16.54 -12.94 -6.05
N SER A 219 -15.91 -12.26 -6.99
CA SER A 219 -16.42 -11.02 -7.55
C SER A 219 -16.11 -10.91 -9.04
N TYR A 220 -17.02 -10.26 -9.75
CA TYR A 220 -16.83 -9.83 -11.12
C TYR A 220 -16.93 -8.30 -11.17
N GLU A 221 -16.00 -7.63 -11.81
CA GLU A 221 -15.97 -6.17 -11.93
C GLU A 221 -15.87 -5.79 -13.40
N GLN A 222 -16.80 -4.98 -13.87
CA GLN A 222 -16.74 -4.43 -15.21
C GLN A 222 -17.19 -2.98 -15.18
N GLY A 223 -16.57 -2.13 -15.99
CA GLY A 223 -17.00 -0.75 -16.14
C GLY A 223 -16.06 0.15 -16.91
N ASN A 224 -16.56 1.35 -17.18
CA ASN A 224 -15.79 2.43 -17.74
C ASN A 224 -15.23 3.32 -16.63
N SER A 225 -14.14 4.00 -16.91
CA SER A 225 -13.61 5.10 -16.10
C SER A 225 -14.32 6.41 -16.45
N PHE A 226 -14.10 7.45 -15.62
CA PHE A 226 -14.41 8.83 -16.02
C PHE A 226 -13.48 9.33 -17.15
N ARG A 227 -12.40 8.60 -17.43
CA ARG A 227 -11.50 8.84 -18.56
C ARG A 227 -12.09 8.20 -19.81
N ASP A 228 -12.09 8.94 -20.92
CA ASP A 228 -12.59 8.43 -22.22
C ASP A 228 -11.85 7.15 -22.61
N GLN A 229 -12.55 6.16 -23.14
CA GLN A 229 -12.01 4.88 -23.64
C GLN A 229 -11.32 3.98 -22.60
N VAL A 230 -11.24 4.39 -21.33
CA VAL A 230 -10.60 3.59 -20.28
C VAL A 230 -11.61 2.65 -19.65
N GLN A 231 -11.34 1.35 -19.75
CA GLN A 231 -12.24 0.28 -19.30
C GLN A 231 -11.49 -0.70 -18.39
N THR A 232 -12.24 -1.41 -17.54
CA THR A 232 -11.76 -2.53 -16.72
C THR A 232 -12.75 -3.69 -16.82
N ASP A 233 -12.21 -4.90 -16.85
CA ASP A 233 -12.92 -6.16 -16.70
C ASP A 233 -12.10 -7.08 -15.81
N ARG A 234 -12.68 -7.59 -14.70
CA ARG A 234 -11.94 -8.32 -13.72
C ARG A 234 -12.75 -9.42 -13.08
N ILE A 235 -12.16 -10.60 -12.97
CA ILE A 235 -12.69 -11.76 -12.23
C ILE A 235 -11.79 -12.04 -11.05
N TYR A 236 -12.38 -12.39 -9.92
CA TYR A 236 -11.70 -12.81 -8.71
C TYR A 236 -12.38 -14.00 -8.05
N PHE A 237 -11.58 -15.00 -7.64
CA PHE A 237 -12.02 -16.16 -6.85
C PHE A 237 -11.06 -16.38 -5.68
N ASN A 238 -11.62 -16.65 -4.49
CA ASN A 238 -10.84 -16.93 -3.30
C ASN A 238 -11.55 -18.01 -2.45
N PRO A 239 -11.36 -19.30 -2.79
CA PRO A 239 -11.77 -20.39 -1.92
C PRO A 239 -10.80 -20.56 -0.77
N SER A 240 -11.31 -20.92 0.40
CA SER A 240 -10.48 -21.29 1.56
C SER A 240 -11.15 -22.36 2.40
N PHE A 241 -10.32 -23.19 3.05
CA PHE A 241 -10.74 -24.28 3.91
C PHE A 241 -9.94 -24.26 5.21
N LEU A 242 -10.64 -24.42 6.32
CA LEU A 242 -10.04 -24.60 7.64
C LEU A 242 -10.30 -26.04 8.08
N VAL A 243 -9.23 -26.74 8.40
CA VAL A 243 -9.27 -28.13 8.86
C VAL A 243 -8.65 -28.21 10.26
N ASP A 244 -9.46 -28.49 11.27
CA ASP A 244 -9.00 -28.80 12.62
C ASP A 244 -8.65 -30.29 12.69
N ILE A 245 -7.38 -30.63 12.45
CA ILE A 245 -6.87 -32.01 12.47
C ILE A 245 -6.98 -32.60 13.88
N SER A 246 -6.75 -31.75 14.88
CA SER A 246 -6.87 -32.09 16.30
C SER A 246 -7.16 -30.82 17.12
N ALA A 247 -7.42 -30.98 18.42
CA ALA A 247 -7.55 -29.84 19.32
C ALA A 247 -6.30 -28.93 19.41
N LYS A 248 -5.17 -29.38 18.88
CA LYS A 248 -3.89 -28.64 18.88
C LYS A 248 -3.42 -28.26 17.49
N THR A 249 -3.99 -28.78 16.43
CA THR A 249 -3.46 -28.63 15.07
C THR A 249 -4.56 -28.22 14.13
N SER A 250 -4.40 -27.07 13.52
CA SER A 250 -5.27 -26.59 12.44
C SER A 250 -4.46 -26.33 11.16
N VAL A 251 -5.10 -26.53 10.03
CA VAL A 251 -4.56 -26.23 8.70
C VAL A 251 -5.55 -25.33 7.97
N LEU A 252 -5.07 -24.18 7.54
CA LEU A 252 -5.81 -23.26 6.69
C LEU A 252 -5.23 -23.34 5.27
N LEU A 253 -6.08 -23.67 4.31
CA LEU A 253 -5.75 -23.69 2.89
C LEU A 253 -6.49 -22.52 2.23
N GLU A 254 -5.75 -21.67 1.53
CA GLU A 254 -6.29 -20.53 0.79
C GLU A 254 -5.78 -20.56 -0.64
N ALA A 255 -6.67 -20.35 -1.60
CA ALA A 255 -6.29 -20.13 -2.99
C ALA A 255 -6.91 -18.84 -3.49
N ASP A 256 -6.30 -18.23 -4.48
CA ASP A 256 -6.85 -17.08 -5.19
C ASP A 256 -6.53 -17.14 -6.68
N TYR A 257 -7.47 -16.67 -7.45
CA TYR A 257 -7.33 -16.45 -8.88
C TYR A 257 -7.83 -15.04 -9.20
N THR A 258 -7.05 -14.31 -9.99
CA THR A 258 -7.44 -13.01 -10.52
C THR A 258 -7.08 -12.94 -11.98
N GLN A 259 -8.03 -12.53 -12.81
CA GLN A 259 -7.80 -12.12 -14.20
C GLN A 259 -8.29 -10.67 -14.33
N ASP A 260 -7.49 -9.80 -14.91
CA ASP A 260 -7.75 -8.36 -14.97
C ASP A 260 -7.35 -7.84 -16.37
N HIS A 261 -8.32 -7.26 -17.08
CA HIS A 261 -8.13 -6.64 -18.38
C HIS A 261 -8.42 -5.14 -18.27
N ARG A 262 -7.46 -4.31 -18.71
CA ARG A 262 -7.58 -2.85 -18.61
C ARG A 262 -7.08 -2.14 -19.85
N THR A 263 -7.69 -1.00 -20.16
CA THR A 263 -7.12 -0.03 -21.08
C THR A 263 -5.98 0.72 -20.37
N PRO A 264 -4.73 0.68 -20.90
CA PRO A 264 -3.62 1.46 -20.36
C PRO A 264 -3.87 2.96 -20.50
N ASP A 265 -3.74 3.70 -19.38
CA ASP A 265 -3.90 5.16 -19.36
C ASP A 265 -2.77 5.81 -18.55
N PHE A 266 -1.97 6.66 -19.19
CA PHE A 266 -0.89 7.41 -18.56
C PHE A 266 -1.33 8.79 -18.02
N GLY A 267 -2.62 9.08 -18.06
CA GLY A 267 -3.18 10.35 -17.61
C GLY A 267 -3.06 11.46 -18.65
N LEU A 268 -2.84 12.68 -18.14
CA LEU A 268 -2.67 13.88 -18.95
C LEU A 268 -1.18 14.14 -19.24
N ALA A 269 -0.96 15.10 -20.12
CA ALA A 269 0.36 15.54 -20.52
C ALA A 269 0.88 16.73 -19.69
N ALA A 270 2.18 16.98 -19.82
CA ALA A 270 2.78 18.27 -19.52
C ALA A 270 3.58 18.75 -20.74
N ILE A 271 3.64 20.06 -20.92
CA ILE A 271 4.51 20.71 -21.92
C ILE A 271 5.47 21.58 -21.16
N ASP A 272 6.75 21.43 -21.43
CA ASP A 272 7.83 22.16 -20.74
C ASP A 272 7.64 22.15 -19.20
N TYR A 273 7.36 20.96 -18.64
CA TYR A 273 7.11 20.75 -17.21
C TYR A 273 5.92 21.52 -16.62
N THR A 274 4.99 21.95 -17.45
CA THR A 274 3.73 22.58 -17.02
C THR A 274 2.58 21.65 -17.40
N VAL A 275 1.73 21.33 -16.43
CA VAL A 275 0.53 20.52 -16.69
C VAL A 275 -0.36 21.25 -17.68
N VAL A 276 -0.77 20.55 -18.75
CA VAL A 276 -1.66 21.15 -19.76
C VAL A 276 -3.08 21.25 -19.24
N GLU A 277 -3.78 22.31 -19.62
CA GLU A 277 -5.20 22.50 -19.33
C GLU A 277 -6.04 21.70 -20.32
N LEU A 278 -6.30 20.44 -20.01
CA LEU A 278 -7.17 19.55 -20.75
C LEU A 278 -8.35 19.12 -19.87
N PRO A 279 -9.52 18.82 -20.45
CA PRO A 279 -10.59 18.15 -19.72
C PRO A 279 -10.06 16.88 -19.03
N ILE A 280 -10.41 16.66 -17.76
CA ILE A 280 -9.87 15.53 -16.97
C ILE A 280 -10.25 14.16 -17.55
N ASN A 281 -11.24 14.07 -18.39
CA ASN A 281 -11.63 12.84 -19.11
C ASN A 281 -10.83 12.60 -20.39
N THR A 282 -9.95 13.51 -20.83
CA THR A 282 -9.17 13.36 -22.06
C THR A 282 -8.26 12.13 -21.99
N PHE A 283 -8.42 11.19 -22.90
CA PHE A 283 -7.58 10.02 -23.06
C PHE A 283 -6.58 10.22 -24.21
N LEU A 284 -5.32 9.98 -23.94
CA LEU A 284 -4.22 10.19 -24.90
C LEU A 284 -3.59 8.89 -25.41
N GLY A 285 -4.01 7.74 -24.88
CA GLY A 285 -3.51 6.43 -25.29
C GLY A 285 -4.16 5.89 -26.57
N PHE A 286 -4.04 4.58 -26.78
CA PHE A 286 -4.69 3.87 -27.88
C PHE A 286 -5.93 3.16 -27.36
N ASN A 287 -7.07 3.27 -28.09
CA ASN A 287 -8.32 2.57 -27.76
C ASN A 287 -8.20 1.03 -27.89
N TRP A 288 -7.25 0.54 -28.66
CA TRP A 288 -6.88 -0.87 -28.80
C TRP A 288 -5.76 -1.30 -27.85
N GLY A 289 -5.20 -0.35 -27.07
CA GLY A 289 -4.20 -0.66 -26.03
C GLY A 289 -4.78 -1.60 -24.98
N LYS A 290 -3.97 -2.51 -24.48
CA LYS A 290 -4.37 -3.47 -23.45
C LYS A 290 -3.29 -3.69 -22.41
N PHE A 291 -3.75 -3.90 -21.22
CA PHE A 291 -2.97 -4.42 -20.10
C PHE A 291 -3.74 -5.59 -19.52
N ASP A 292 -3.29 -6.79 -19.85
CA ASP A 292 -3.86 -8.04 -19.34
C ASP A 292 -2.97 -8.55 -18.23
N SER A 293 -3.55 -8.96 -17.11
CA SER A 293 -2.82 -9.61 -16.02
C SER A 293 -3.60 -10.80 -15.47
N GLU A 294 -2.86 -11.83 -15.09
CA GLU A 294 -3.40 -13.03 -14.48
C GLU A 294 -2.54 -13.42 -13.28
N GLN A 295 -3.21 -13.83 -12.20
CA GLN A 295 -2.54 -14.36 -11.01
C GLN A 295 -3.29 -15.57 -10.50
N VAL A 296 -2.51 -16.60 -10.14
CA VAL A 296 -2.94 -17.73 -9.35
C VAL A 296 -2.12 -17.77 -8.07
N GLY A 297 -2.77 -18.00 -6.93
CA GLY A 297 -2.10 -18.10 -5.64
C GLY A 297 -2.60 -19.31 -4.84
N PHE A 298 -1.70 -19.91 -4.08
CA PHE A 298 -2.02 -20.95 -3.10
C PHE A 298 -1.21 -20.74 -1.84
N THR A 299 -1.86 -20.81 -0.67
CA THR A 299 -1.19 -20.70 0.63
C THR A 299 -1.74 -21.75 1.59
N ALA A 300 -0.86 -22.51 2.20
CA ALA A 300 -1.16 -23.41 3.31
C ALA A 300 -0.53 -22.87 4.59
N THR A 301 -1.34 -22.68 5.62
CA THR A 301 -0.90 -22.25 6.95
C THR A 301 -1.22 -23.37 7.95
N VAL A 302 -0.20 -23.89 8.61
CA VAL A 302 -0.30 -24.90 9.66
C VAL A 302 -0.03 -24.24 11.00
N ASN A 303 -0.95 -24.36 11.95
CA ASN A 303 -0.73 -23.95 13.34
C ASN A 303 -0.75 -25.19 14.22
N HIS A 304 0.23 -25.31 15.11
CA HIS A 304 0.32 -26.41 16.06
C HIS A 304 0.68 -25.91 17.45
N ASP A 305 -0.19 -26.14 18.42
CA ASP A 305 0.05 -25.83 19.84
C ASP A 305 0.89 -26.94 20.48
N LEU A 306 2.20 -26.72 20.65
CA LEU A 306 3.08 -27.63 21.36
C LEU A 306 2.65 -27.76 22.82
N THR A 307 2.36 -26.61 23.44
CA THR A 307 1.84 -26.50 24.82
C THR A 307 0.82 -25.37 24.87
N LYS A 308 0.29 -25.06 26.06
CA LYS A 308 -0.61 -23.89 26.25
C LYS A 308 0.07 -22.53 26.00
N THR A 309 1.41 -22.49 25.97
CA THR A 309 2.18 -21.24 25.85
C THR A 309 3.17 -21.25 24.71
N TRP A 310 3.29 -22.37 23.98
CA TRP A 310 4.19 -22.49 22.84
C TRP A 310 3.43 -22.98 21.63
N GLN A 311 3.60 -22.29 20.50
CA GLN A 311 2.97 -22.59 19.21
C GLN A 311 4.02 -22.57 18.11
N VAL A 312 3.87 -23.49 17.17
CA VAL A 312 4.57 -23.49 15.88
C VAL A 312 3.57 -23.11 14.79
N LYS A 313 3.99 -22.20 13.92
CA LYS A 313 3.26 -21.82 12.71
C LYS A 313 4.13 -22.09 11.49
N GLY A 314 3.61 -22.81 10.50
CA GLY A 314 4.24 -23.01 9.19
C GLY A 314 3.43 -22.34 8.11
N ILE A 315 4.07 -21.67 7.15
CA ILE A 315 3.45 -21.11 5.95
C ILE A 315 4.18 -21.64 4.73
N PHE A 316 3.42 -22.17 3.76
CA PHE A 316 3.90 -22.51 2.44
C PHE A 316 3.03 -21.79 1.42
N SER A 317 3.65 -21.06 0.51
CA SER A 317 2.91 -20.28 -0.50
C SER A 317 3.56 -20.40 -1.86
N TYR A 318 2.70 -20.44 -2.88
CA TYR A 318 3.07 -20.31 -4.29
C TYR A 318 2.19 -19.26 -4.96
N GLN A 319 2.78 -18.46 -5.84
CA GLN A 319 2.05 -17.49 -6.68
C GLN A 319 2.66 -17.52 -8.09
N GLY A 320 1.81 -17.73 -9.09
CA GLY A 320 2.12 -17.53 -10.50
C GLY A 320 1.48 -16.24 -10.98
N PHE A 321 2.20 -15.44 -11.75
CA PHE A 321 1.76 -14.15 -12.25
C PHE A 321 2.22 -13.92 -13.67
N SER A 322 1.35 -13.37 -14.52
CA SER A 322 1.71 -12.93 -15.86
C SER A 322 1.05 -11.62 -16.24
N THR A 323 1.73 -10.82 -17.07
CA THR A 323 1.15 -9.63 -17.69
C THR A 323 1.53 -9.53 -19.16
N ASN A 324 0.62 -8.91 -19.93
CA ASN A 324 0.84 -8.47 -21.29
C ASN A 324 0.44 -7.00 -21.40
N LEU A 325 1.42 -6.13 -21.63
CA LEU A 325 1.20 -4.70 -21.89
C LEU A 325 1.42 -4.41 -23.36
N LEU A 326 0.43 -3.80 -23.99
CA LEU A 326 0.52 -3.19 -25.32
C LEU A 326 -0.07 -1.78 -25.24
N SER A 327 0.75 -0.73 -25.41
CA SER A 327 0.32 0.64 -25.16
C SER A 327 1.09 1.66 -26.00
N SER A 328 0.58 2.90 -25.99
CA SER A 328 1.37 4.05 -26.40
C SER A 328 2.56 4.26 -25.45
N PHE A 329 3.54 5.06 -25.86
CA PHE A 329 4.47 5.66 -24.93
C PHE A 329 3.76 6.62 -23.98
N ARG A 330 4.45 7.00 -22.91
CA ARG A 330 3.99 8.05 -22.00
C ARG A 330 4.12 9.41 -22.64
N PRO A 331 3.15 10.33 -22.41
CA PRO A 331 3.34 11.74 -22.77
C PRO A 331 4.57 12.30 -22.05
N ASN A 332 5.53 12.83 -22.77
CA ASN A 332 6.76 13.33 -22.19
C ASN A 332 6.75 14.86 -22.05
N ALA A 333 7.16 15.35 -20.88
CA ALA A 333 7.06 16.76 -20.49
C ALA A 333 8.32 17.60 -20.79
N GLY A 334 9.42 17.01 -21.25
CA GLY A 334 10.68 17.68 -21.50
C GLY A 334 10.63 18.66 -22.68
N ILE A 335 11.73 19.28 -22.97
CA ILE A 335 11.90 20.07 -24.21
C ILE A 335 12.44 19.21 -25.35
N LEU A 336 12.12 19.62 -26.57
CA LEU A 336 12.66 18.99 -27.77
C LEU A 336 14.19 19.13 -27.77
N ASP A 337 14.88 18.00 -27.93
CA ASP A 337 16.28 18.00 -28.30
C ASP A 337 16.38 18.23 -29.81
N PRO A 338 16.87 19.37 -30.30
CA PRO A 338 16.96 19.64 -31.73
C PRO A 338 17.90 18.68 -32.44
N THR A 339 18.77 17.97 -31.70
CA THR A 339 19.71 16.96 -32.27
C THR A 339 19.06 15.57 -32.36
N ASN A 340 17.89 15.36 -31.71
CA ASN A 340 17.15 14.10 -31.76
C ASN A 340 15.71 14.36 -32.20
N PRO A 341 15.41 14.42 -33.50
CA PRO A 341 14.06 14.67 -34.02
C PRO A 341 13.07 13.57 -33.67
N ASN A 342 13.53 12.43 -33.16
CA ASN A 342 12.75 11.24 -32.85
C ASN A 342 12.31 11.18 -31.39
N ASN A 343 12.48 12.24 -30.61
CA ASN A 343 12.02 12.22 -29.23
C ASN A 343 10.48 12.38 -29.18
N ASN A 344 9.84 11.58 -28.34
CA ASN A 344 8.38 11.54 -28.18
C ASN A 344 7.84 12.69 -27.30
N LEU A 345 8.47 13.86 -27.37
CA LEU A 345 8.04 15.02 -26.61
C LEU A 345 6.80 15.67 -27.24
N ILE A 346 5.93 16.18 -26.41
CA ILE A 346 4.80 16.99 -26.85
C ILE A 346 5.32 18.38 -27.19
N ARG A 347 5.01 18.84 -28.38
CA ARG A 347 5.43 20.18 -28.84
C ARG A 347 4.56 21.26 -28.21
N ALA A 348 5.04 22.50 -28.18
CA ALA A 348 4.35 23.63 -27.57
C ALA A 348 2.92 23.86 -28.15
N ASN A 349 2.70 23.54 -29.43
CA ASN A 349 1.39 23.61 -30.08
C ASN A 349 0.48 22.40 -29.77
N GLY A 350 0.91 21.45 -28.93
CA GLY A 350 0.17 20.25 -28.59
C GLY A 350 0.40 19.05 -29.52
N ASP A 351 1.19 19.19 -30.58
CA ASP A 351 1.49 18.06 -31.46
C ASP A 351 2.35 17.02 -30.75
N TRP A 352 1.94 15.75 -30.87
CA TRP A 352 2.63 14.62 -30.27
C TRP A 352 2.68 13.43 -31.23
N ILE A 353 3.88 12.89 -31.42
CA ILE A 353 4.11 11.65 -32.14
C ILE A 353 4.04 10.52 -31.12
N ARG A 354 3.05 9.62 -31.28
CA ARG A 354 2.92 8.46 -30.40
C ARG A 354 3.69 7.28 -30.97
N GLY A 355 4.43 6.63 -30.08
CA GLY A 355 5.01 5.33 -30.37
C GLY A 355 4.26 4.20 -29.67
N VAL A 356 4.58 2.95 -30.00
CA VAL A 356 4.03 1.74 -29.40
C VAL A 356 5.10 0.99 -28.63
N GLN A 357 4.74 0.53 -27.43
CA GLN A 357 5.53 -0.39 -26.62
C GLN A 357 4.77 -1.66 -26.32
N LYS A 358 5.51 -2.78 -26.24
CA LYS A 358 4.96 -4.07 -25.79
C LYS A 358 5.91 -4.71 -24.79
N ILE A 359 5.36 -5.22 -23.70
CA ILE A 359 6.12 -5.89 -22.63
C ILE A 359 5.30 -7.08 -22.13
N ASP A 360 5.92 -8.25 -22.12
CA ASP A 360 5.35 -9.47 -21.49
C ASP A 360 6.17 -9.82 -20.25
N THR A 361 5.48 -10.05 -19.13
CA THR A 361 6.12 -10.44 -17.88
C THR A 361 5.52 -11.74 -17.38
N LYS A 362 6.36 -12.67 -16.90
CA LYS A 362 5.95 -13.86 -16.14
C LYS A 362 6.75 -13.91 -14.85
N GLN A 363 6.11 -14.35 -13.77
CA GLN A 363 6.77 -14.49 -12.49
C GLN A 363 6.18 -15.62 -11.69
N ASP A 364 7.04 -16.42 -11.08
CA ASP A 364 6.71 -17.41 -10.08
C ASP A 364 7.36 -17.03 -8.75
N TYR A 365 6.60 -17.13 -7.68
CA TYR A 365 7.06 -16.87 -6.32
C TYR A 365 6.71 -18.05 -5.42
N SER A 366 7.66 -18.48 -4.61
CA SER A 366 7.46 -19.54 -3.61
C SER A 366 8.05 -19.11 -2.28
N LEU A 367 7.35 -19.44 -1.17
CA LEU A 367 7.76 -19.15 0.20
C LEU A 367 7.57 -20.39 1.08
N ALA A 368 8.55 -20.64 1.95
CA ALA A 368 8.42 -21.49 3.13
C ALA A 368 8.86 -20.68 4.37
N GLU A 369 8.02 -20.65 5.41
CA GLU A 369 8.28 -19.93 6.65
C GLU A 369 7.85 -20.77 7.84
N TRP A 370 8.65 -20.75 8.90
CA TRP A 370 8.34 -21.39 10.18
C TRP A 370 8.61 -20.41 11.31
N ASP A 371 7.61 -20.23 12.17
CA ASP A 371 7.66 -19.39 13.37
C ASP A 371 7.40 -20.25 14.61
N LEU A 372 8.25 -20.14 15.60
CA LEU A 372 8.04 -20.63 16.95
C LEU A 372 7.77 -19.46 17.87
N THR A 373 6.57 -19.40 18.44
CA THR A 373 6.20 -18.38 19.45
C THR A 373 6.04 -19.03 20.80
N GLY A 374 6.51 -18.32 21.85
CA GLY A 374 6.46 -18.86 23.21
C GLY A 374 6.37 -17.79 24.29
N LYS A 375 5.61 -18.08 25.34
CA LYS A 375 5.53 -17.25 26.56
C LYS A 375 6.09 -18.03 27.74
N PHE A 376 7.10 -17.46 28.41
CA PHE A 376 7.75 -18.08 29.57
C PHE A 376 8.23 -17.03 30.57
N LYS A 377 8.77 -17.48 31.72
CA LYS A 377 9.31 -16.60 32.74
C LYS A 377 10.73 -17.04 33.12
N THR A 378 11.59 -16.05 33.36
CA THR A 378 12.90 -16.20 33.98
C THR A 378 12.91 -15.43 35.30
N GLY A 379 12.63 -16.12 36.38
CA GLY A 379 12.34 -15.48 37.66
C GLY A 379 11.04 -14.64 37.58
N SER A 380 11.14 -13.35 37.84
CA SER A 380 10.02 -12.41 37.76
C SER A 380 9.82 -11.82 36.36
N ILE A 381 10.78 -11.98 35.44
CA ILE A 381 10.80 -11.42 34.12
C ILE A 381 9.91 -12.30 33.20
N GLN A 382 9.01 -11.67 32.44
CA GLN A 382 8.14 -12.36 31.46
C GLN A 382 8.69 -12.13 30.05
N HIS A 383 8.68 -13.19 29.25
CA HIS A 383 9.12 -13.21 27.86
C HIS A 383 7.99 -13.55 26.93
N ASN A 384 7.93 -12.88 25.76
CA ASN A 384 7.11 -13.26 24.62
C ASN A 384 8.06 -13.37 23.43
N LEU A 385 8.57 -14.58 23.22
CA LEU A 385 9.62 -14.92 22.28
C LEU A 385 9.04 -15.34 20.94
N LEU A 386 9.65 -14.87 19.86
CA LEU A 386 9.47 -15.33 18.49
C LEU A 386 10.83 -15.74 17.93
N ILE A 387 10.92 -16.96 17.42
CA ILE A 387 12.05 -17.43 16.61
C ILE A 387 11.48 -17.86 15.28
N GLY A 388 12.05 -17.38 14.18
CA GLY A 388 11.56 -17.72 12.85
C GLY A 388 12.65 -17.95 11.83
N VAL A 389 12.29 -18.71 10.81
CA VAL A 389 13.11 -18.93 9.62
C VAL A 389 12.20 -18.82 8.40
N ASP A 390 12.68 -18.10 7.40
CA ASP A 390 12.01 -18.00 6.10
C ASP A 390 12.98 -18.23 4.95
N ALA A 391 12.45 -18.76 3.86
CA ALA A 391 13.13 -18.84 2.59
C ALA A 391 12.11 -18.60 1.48
N ASP A 392 12.42 -17.70 0.57
CA ASP A 392 11.60 -17.43 -0.60
C ASP A 392 12.43 -17.35 -1.89
N GLN A 393 11.77 -17.61 -2.98
CA GLN A 393 12.35 -17.59 -4.33
C GLN A 393 11.38 -16.90 -5.28
N THR A 394 11.95 -16.06 -6.15
CA THR A 394 11.23 -15.44 -7.26
C THR A 394 11.95 -15.74 -8.56
N ASN A 395 11.25 -16.31 -9.54
CA ASN A 395 11.70 -16.39 -10.92
C ASN A 395 10.85 -15.43 -11.74
N ALA A 396 11.46 -14.49 -12.42
CA ALA A 396 10.76 -13.52 -13.26
C ALA A 396 11.41 -13.45 -14.64
N GLN A 397 10.59 -13.44 -15.67
CA GLN A 397 11.00 -13.21 -17.06
C GLN A 397 10.30 -11.95 -17.55
N ASN A 398 11.08 -11.01 -18.07
CA ASN A 398 10.58 -9.79 -18.69
C ASN A 398 11.04 -9.73 -20.14
N LEU A 399 10.10 -9.91 -21.07
CA LEU A 399 10.34 -9.80 -22.49
C LEU A 399 9.90 -8.42 -22.98
N THR A 400 10.84 -7.62 -23.45
CA THR A 400 10.56 -6.36 -24.13
C THR A 400 10.65 -6.54 -25.65
N TYR A 401 9.87 -5.74 -26.36
CA TYR A 401 9.86 -5.73 -27.81
C TYR A 401 10.51 -4.46 -28.36
N LYS A 402 10.96 -4.50 -29.60
CA LYS A 402 11.46 -3.30 -30.29
C LYS A 402 10.37 -2.26 -30.38
N ASN A 403 10.59 -1.11 -29.80
CA ASN A 403 9.62 -0.03 -29.80
C ASN A 403 9.36 0.47 -31.24
N ILE A 404 8.11 0.79 -31.52
CA ILE A 404 7.73 1.52 -32.72
C ILE A 404 7.68 3.00 -32.34
N ASN A 405 8.71 3.76 -32.72
CA ASN A 405 8.86 5.15 -32.28
C ASN A 405 7.89 6.11 -32.99
N PHE A 406 7.37 5.73 -34.15
CA PHE A 406 6.45 6.53 -34.97
C PHE A 406 5.27 5.66 -35.37
N TYR A 407 4.18 5.75 -34.62
CA TYR A 407 2.95 5.06 -34.97
C TYR A 407 1.94 6.00 -35.59
N ASP A 408 1.65 7.10 -34.91
CA ASP A 408 0.78 8.17 -35.41
C ASP A 408 1.20 9.54 -34.83
N LYS A 409 0.55 10.59 -35.35
CA LYS A 409 0.69 11.95 -34.84
C LYS A 409 -0.69 12.49 -34.50
N ILE A 410 -0.85 12.94 -33.27
CA ILE A 410 -2.07 13.60 -32.77
C ILE A 410 -1.73 14.99 -32.26
N ASN A 411 -2.76 15.83 -32.11
CA ASN A 411 -2.69 17.01 -31.26
C ASN A 411 -3.42 16.71 -29.95
N ILE A 412 -2.78 16.96 -28.78
CA ILE A 412 -3.37 16.64 -27.47
C ILE A 412 -4.65 17.41 -27.19
N TYR A 413 -4.85 18.59 -27.81
CA TYR A 413 -6.09 19.37 -27.72
C TYR A 413 -7.19 18.83 -28.63
N SER A 414 -6.86 17.91 -29.55
CA SER A 414 -7.79 17.21 -30.44
C SER A 414 -7.35 15.76 -30.63
N PRO A 415 -7.27 14.96 -29.55
CA PRO A 415 -6.59 13.66 -29.56
C PRO A 415 -7.30 12.60 -30.44
N LYS A 416 -8.54 12.86 -30.84
CA LYS A 416 -9.29 11.99 -31.76
C LYS A 416 -8.89 12.17 -33.23
N GLN A 417 -8.13 13.21 -33.57
CA GLN A 417 -7.68 13.49 -34.92
C GLN A 417 -6.25 12.99 -35.12
N ILE A 418 -6.05 12.16 -36.13
CA ILE A 418 -4.73 11.79 -36.63
C ILE A 418 -4.27 12.86 -37.59
N LEU A 419 -3.20 13.60 -37.29
CA LEU A 419 -2.76 14.74 -38.07
C LEU A 419 -1.86 14.34 -39.25
N ASP A 420 -1.11 13.24 -39.12
CA ASP A 420 -0.18 12.76 -40.13
C ASP A 420 -0.68 11.47 -40.76
N LYS A 421 -1.27 11.60 -41.97
CA LYS A 421 -1.78 10.46 -42.74
C LYS A 421 -0.70 9.65 -43.43
N ASN A 422 0.58 10.12 -43.41
CA ASN A 422 1.70 9.44 -44.00
C ASN A 422 2.36 8.44 -43.03
N ILE A 423 1.95 8.43 -41.78
CA ILE A 423 2.38 7.43 -40.81
C ILE A 423 1.68 6.11 -41.11
N LEU A 424 2.45 5.06 -41.30
CA LEU A 424 2.10 3.78 -41.93
C LEU A 424 0.98 2.96 -41.27
N TYR A 425 0.46 3.35 -40.12
CA TYR A 425 -0.48 2.56 -39.33
C TYR A 425 -1.71 3.37 -38.90
N THR A 426 -2.23 4.17 -39.79
CA THR A 426 -3.55 4.79 -39.62
C THR A 426 -4.62 3.69 -39.78
N ASN A 427 -5.67 3.65 -39.04
CA ASN A 427 -6.78 2.70 -39.06
C ASN A 427 -6.69 1.50 -38.14
N ALA A 428 -6.17 1.67 -36.93
CA ALA A 428 -6.20 0.65 -35.87
C ALA A 428 -5.54 -0.70 -36.23
N VAL A 429 -4.56 -0.70 -37.12
CA VAL A 429 -3.74 -1.89 -37.36
C VAL A 429 -2.74 -2.01 -36.22
N ILE A 430 -2.92 -3.03 -35.39
CA ILE A 430 -1.98 -3.36 -34.32
C ILE A 430 -0.71 -3.88 -34.97
N PRO A 431 0.44 -3.18 -34.82
CA PRO A 431 1.67 -3.59 -35.49
C PRO A 431 2.25 -4.85 -34.86
N GLU A 432 2.81 -5.72 -35.68
CA GLU A 432 3.68 -6.79 -35.17
C GLU A 432 4.98 -6.19 -34.64
N MET A 433 5.43 -6.69 -33.48
CA MET A 433 6.63 -6.19 -32.82
C MET A 433 7.60 -7.34 -32.58
N GLU A 434 8.85 -7.13 -33.00
CA GLU A 434 9.93 -8.10 -32.82
C GLU A 434 10.44 -8.06 -31.37
N ALA A 435 10.81 -9.22 -30.84
CA ALA A 435 11.47 -9.33 -29.54
C ALA A 435 12.78 -8.53 -29.51
N ASN A 436 13.00 -7.79 -28.43
CA ASN A 436 14.20 -6.96 -28.23
C ASN A 436 15.12 -7.58 -27.18
N THR A 437 14.68 -7.62 -25.93
CA THR A 437 15.44 -8.22 -24.83
C THR A 437 14.56 -9.11 -23.97
N THR A 438 15.12 -10.25 -23.55
CA THR A 438 14.57 -11.07 -22.49
C THR A 438 15.47 -10.95 -21.28
N VAL A 439 14.90 -10.55 -20.14
CA VAL A 439 15.59 -10.49 -18.85
C VAL A 439 14.99 -11.55 -17.94
N ASP A 440 15.76 -12.61 -17.66
CA ASP A 440 15.44 -13.60 -16.68
C ASP A 440 16.07 -13.19 -15.34
N THR A 441 15.25 -13.06 -14.32
CA THR A 441 15.69 -12.70 -12.96
C THR A 441 15.39 -13.85 -12.02
N HIS A 442 16.40 -14.33 -11.33
CA HIS A 442 16.26 -15.32 -10.27
C HIS A 442 16.69 -14.69 -8.95
N THR A 443 15.76 -14.54 -8.03
CA THR A 443 16.02 -13.96 -6.71
C THR A 443 15.74 -15.01 -5.64
N GLN A 444 16.72 -15.25 -4.78
CA GLN A 444 16.59 -16.10 -3.58
C GLN A 444 16.79 -15.23 -2.35
N ARG A 445 15.91 -15.40 -1.37
CA ARG A 445 16.00 -14.74 -0.08
C ARG A 445 15.83 -15.76 1.02
N GLY A 446 16.58 -15.59 2.10
CA GLY A 446 16.44 -16.41 3.29
C GLY A 446 16.77 -15.59 4.54
N GLY A 447 16.20 -15.98 5.66
CA GLY A 447 16.47 -15.32 6.90
C GLY A 447 16.20 -16.20 8.11
N ILE A 448 16.97 -15.94 9.17
CA ILE A 448 16.70 -16.45 10.51
C ILE A 448 16.60 -15.24 11.44
N TYR A 449 15.57 -15.23 12.26
CA TYR A 449 15.31 -14.10 13.15
C TYR A 449 14.85 -14.54 14.53
N VAL A 450 15.15 -13.69 15.50
CA VAL A 450 14.69 -13.81 16.88
C VAL A 450 14.18 -12.45 17.34
N GLN A 451 13.06 -12.43 18.05
CA GLN A 451 12.49 -11.25 18.69
C GLN A 451 11.94 -11.65 20.05
N ASP A 452 12.25 -10.88 21.09
CA ASP A 452 11.69 -11.07 22.42
C ASP A 452 11.14 -9.75 22.98
N LEU A 453 9.88 -9.79 23.40
CA LEU A 453 9.30 -8.73 24.22
C LEU A 453 9.44 -9.14 25.68
N ILE A 454 10.34 -8.48 26.37
CA ILE A 454 10.75 -8.75 27.75
C ILE A 454 10.06 -7.77 28.68
N ALA A 455 9.19 -8.24 29.56
CA ALA A 455 8.61 -7.43 30.63
C ALA A 455 9.50 -7.48 31.88
N LEU A 456 10.37 -6.47 32.02
CA LEU A 456 11.29 -6.33 33.17
C LEU A 456 10.53 -6.06 34.45
N THR A 457 9.48 -5.26 34.36
CA THR A 457 8.52 -4.98 35.43
C THR A 457 7.11 -4.90 34.88
N SER A 458 6.10 -4.68 35.71
CA SER A 458 4.75 -4.41 35.24
C SER A 458 4.60 -3.11 34.42
N LYS A 459 5.61 -2.20 34.51
CA LYS A 459 5.58 -0.90 33.84
C LYS A 459 6.67 -0.71 32.79
N ILE A 460 7.74 -1.50 32.83
CA ILE A 460 8.88 -1.36 31.90
C ILE A 460 9.02 -2.63 31.10
N LYS A 461 8.96 -2.48 29.79
CA LYS A 461 9.19 -3.56 28.82
C LYS A 461 10.27 -3.15 27.82
N THR A 462 10.99 -4.11 27.32
CA THR A 462 11.93 -3.92 26.20
C THR A 462 11.63 -4.93 25.10
N LEU A 463 11.72 -4.50 23.84
CA LEU A 463 11.69 -5.37 22.69
C LEU A 463 13.08 -5.39 22.08
N ALA A 464 13.64 -6.58 21.92
CA ALA A 464 14.92 -6.78 21.24
C ALA A 464 14.77 -7.82 20.14
N GLY A 465 15.36 -7.57 18.99
CA GLY A 465 15.32 -8.50 17.88
C GLY A 465 16.52 -8.37 16.96
N LEU A 466 16.91 -9.50 16.37
CA LEU A 466 17.97 -9.62 15.37
C LEU A 466 17.50 -10.54 14.25
N ARG A 467 17.90 -10.21 13.03
CA ARG A 467 17.72 -11.03 11.82
C ARG A 467 19.03 -11.11 11.05
N TYR A 468 19.42 -12.30 10.67
CA TYR A 468 20.39 -12.52 9.60
C TYR A 468 19.65 -12.78 8.30
N SER A 469 19.94 -12.03 7.24
CA SER A 469 19.35 -12.19 5.92
C SER A 469 20.43 -12.56 4.91
N TYR A 470 20.11 -13.52 4.06
CA TYR A 470 20.84 -13.84 2.83
C TYR A 470 19.97 -13.48 1.64
N LEU A 471 20.56 -12.85 0.65
CA LEU A 471 19.91 -12.49 -0.59
C LEU A 471 20.85 -12.68 -1.77
N GLU A 472 20.39 -13.37 -2.79
CA GLU A 472 21.08 -13.55 -4.05
C GLU A 472 20.13 -13.19 -5.20
N ASN A 473 20.63 -12.39 -6.13
CA ASN A 473 19.88 -11.99 -7.32
C ASN A 473 20.73 -12.20 -8.55
N THR A 474 20.26 -13.02 -9.46
CA THR A 474 20.92 -13.33 -10.74
C THR A 474 20.05 -12.81 -11.88
N LEU A 475 20.64 -12.03 -12.75
CA LEU A 475 20.02 -11.54 -13.98
C LEU A 475 20.75 -12.13 -15.17
N ASN A 476 19.99 -12.68 -16.11
CA ASN A 476 20.45 -13.07 -17.41
C ASN A 476 19.73 -12.23 -18.46
N THR A 477 20.45 -11.37 -19.16
CA THR A 477 19.88 -10.50 -20.20
C THR A 477 20.26 -11.06 -21.56
N TYR A 478 19.28 -11.54 -22.31
CA TYR A 478 19.43 -11.98 -23.69
C TYR A 478 18.96 -10.90 -24.64
N THR A 479 19.84 -10.43 -25.52
CA THR A 479 19.53 -9.44 -26.56
C THR A 479 19.28 -10.16 -27.88
N HIS A 480 18.05 -10.13 -28.37
CA HIS A 480 17.62 -10.90 -29.54
C HIS A 480 18.33 -10.50 -30.84
N SER A 481 18.65 -9.21 -31.05
CA SER A 481 19.26 -8.70 -32.28
C SER A 481 20.73 -9.14 -32.46
N THR A 482 21.42 -9.40 -31.35
CA THR A 482 22.86 -9.77 -31.35
C THR A 482 23.06 -11.22 -30.89
N ALA A 483 21.99 -11.92 -30.45
CA ALA A 483 22.06 -13.21 -29.82
C ALA A 483 23.03 -13.28 -28.62
N ALA A 484 23.22 -12.14 -27.93
CA ALA A 484 24.16 -12.00 -26.83
C ALA A 484 23.48 -12.20 -25.46
N ASN A 485 24.18 -12.95 -24.59
CA ASN A 485 23.81 -13.11 -23.18
C ASN A 485 24.77 -12.32 -22.29
N VAL A 486 24.19 -11.62 -21.30
CA VAL A 486 24.93 -10.96 -20.23
C VAL A 486 24.41 -11.47 -18.89
N LEU A 487 25.26 -12.16 -18.14
CA LEU A 487 24.95 -12.67 -16.81
C LEU A 487 25.51 -11.73 -15.74
N SER A 488 24.68 -11.36 -14.78
CA SER A 488 25.07 -10.56 -13.62
C SER A 488 24.50 -11.23 -12.36
N SER A 489 25.30 -11.31 -11.29
CA SER A 489 24.86 -11.85 -10.00
C SER A 489 25.31 -10.93 -8.88
N THR A 490 24.40 -10.67 -7.93
CA THR A 490 24.67 -9.93 -6.70
C THR A 490 24.32 -10.81 -5.51
N ARG A 491 25.12 -10.68 -4.43
CA ARG A 491 24.92 -11.46 -3.22
C ARG A 491 25.17 -10.60 -2.00
N ASP A 492 24.19 -10.53 -1.10
CA ASP A 492 24.25 -9.75 0.12
C ASP A 492 23.98 -10.62 1.34
N LYS A 493 24.68 -10.30 2.44
CA LYS A 493 24.52 -10.89 3.76
C LYS A 493 24.40 -9.76 4.78
N ILE A 494 23.27 -9.68 5.46
CA ILE A 494 22.91 -8.49 6.22
C ILE A 494 22.36 -8.91 7.58
N ILE A 495 22.77 -8.18 8.62
CA ILE A 495 22.16 -8.26 9.94
C ILE A 495 21.27 -7.04 10.11
N SER A 496 20.00 -7.26 10.45
CA SER A 496 19.06 -6.21 10.84
C SER A 496 18.67 -6.35 12.29
N SER A 497 18.52 -5.21 12.96
CA SER A 497 18.23 -5.14 14.39
C SER A 497 17.01 -4.27 14.69
N LYS A 498 16.38 -4.54 15.82
CA LYS A 498 15.32 -3.72 16.39
C LYS A 498 15.43 -3.71 17.90
N LEU A 499 15.48 -2.52 18.48
CA LEU A 499 15.46 -2.30 19.91
C LEU A 499 14.34 -1.33 20.27
N GLY A 500 13.61 -1.61 21.32
CA GLY A 500 12.54 -0.75 21.81
C GLY A 500 12.47 -0.76 23.33
N LEU A 501 12.25 0.39 23.90
CA LEU A 501 11.97 0.57 25.33
C LEU A 501 10.54 1.11 25.46
N LEU A 502 9.75 0.47 26.33
CA LEU A 502 8.37 0.86 26.61
C LEU A 502 8.22 1.14 28.09
N PHE A 503 7.63 2.28 28.40
CA PHE A 503 7.19 2.63 29.74
C PHE A 503 5.67 2.73 29.78
N GLN A 504 5.05 1.88 30.59
CA GLN A 504 3.58 1.78 30.75
C GLN A 504 3.20 2.26 32.15
N PRO A 505 2.94 3.56 32.32
CA PRO A 505 2.49 4.08 33.63
C PRO A 505 1.16 3.48 34.06
N SER A 506 0.33 3.10 33.08
CA SER A 506 -0.94 2.39 33.29
C SER A 506 -1.16 1.31 32.22
N SER A 507 -2.17 0.47 32.37
CA SER A 507 -2.54 -0.56 31.39
C SER A 507 -3.12 0.00 30.09
N THR A 508 -3.36 1.30 30.01
CA THR A 508 -3.97 1.99 28.88
C THR A 508 -3.05 3.02 28.22
N ASN A 509 -1.84 3.24 28.77
CA ASN A 509 -0.92 4.23 28.26
C ASN A 509 0.48 3.62 28.10
N THR A 510 1.10 3.85 26.96
CA THR A 510 2.48 3.45 26.67
C THR A 510 3.25 4.62 26.08
N LEU A 511 4.40 4.92 26.68
CA LEU A 511 5.45 5.74 26.05
C LEU A 511 6.50 4.79 25.50
N PHE A 512 6.99 5.02 24.30
CA PHE A 512 8.03 4.18 23.71
C PHE A 512 9.10 4.98 22.99
N GLY A 513 10.31 4.44 23.00
CA GLY A 513 11.39 4.82 22.11
C GLY A 513 11.91 3.59 21.40
N SER A 514 12.23 3.69 20.12
CA SER A 514 12.78 2.56 19.37
C SER A 514 13.85 2.98 18.38
N TYR A 515 14.74 2.04 18.11
CA TYR A 515 15.70 2.02 17.03
C TYR A 515 15.42 0.78 16.17
N SER A 516 15.51 0.93 14.86
CA SER A 516 15.49 -0.19 13.93
C SER A 516 16.31 0.15 12.69
N ASP A 517 16.95 -0.84 12.12
CA ASP A 517 17.61 -0.70 10.83
C ASP A 517 16.87 -1.47 9.72
N SER A 518 17.16 -1.14 8.48
CA SER A 518 16.74 -1.84 7.28
C SER A 518 17.72 -1.57 6.15
N PHE A 519 17.51 -2.24 5.03
CA PHE A 519 18.36 -2.14 3.86
C PHE A 519 17.56 -2.20 2.56
N VAL A 520 18.13 -1.63 1.52
CA VAL A 520 17.63 -1.73 0.14
C VAL A 520 18.80 -2.06 -0.76
N LEU A 521 18.61 -3.02 -1.66
CA LEU A 521 19.64 -3.39 -2.61
C LEU A 521 19.89 -2.27 -3.61
N ASN A 522 21.14 -1.99 -3.87
CA ASN A 522 21.55 -1.12 -4.96
C ASN A 522 21.63 -1.90 -6.28
N THR A 523 21.40 -1.22 -7.40
CA THR A 523 21.53 -1.74 -8.75
C THR A 523 22.67 -1.04 -9.47
N GLY A 524 23.29 -1.71 -10.44
CA GLY A 524 24.45 -1.24 -11.18
C GLY A 524 25.77 -1.75 -10.60
N THR A 525 26.88 -1.34 -11.19
CA THR A 525 28.24 -1.76 -10.80
C THR A 525 29.11 -0.55 -10.52
N ASP A 526 30.17 -0.75 -9.75
CA ASP A 526 31.25 0.22 -9.66
C ASP A 526 32.08 0.25 -10.99
N ARG A 527 33.10 1.09 -11.05
CA ARG A 527 33.97 1.20 -12.21
C ARG A 527 34.78 -0.06 -12.54
N ASN A 528 34.99 -0.92 -11.55
CA ASN A 528 35.72 -2.17 -11.70
C ASN A 528 34.75 -3.33 -12.08
N GLY A 529 33.48 -3.04 -12.29
CA GLY A 529 32.45 -4.04 -12.62
C GLY A 529 31.93 -4.81 -11.41
N ASN A 530 32.28 -4.43 -10.17
CA ASN A 530 31.78 -5.08 -8.96
C ASN A 530 30.37 -4.58 -8.64
N ALA A 531 29.53 -5.47 -8.11
CA ALA A 531 28.22 -5.11 -7.58
C ALA A 531 28.35 -4.15 -6.38
N LEU A 532 27.45 -3.16 -6.32
CA LEU A 532 27.45 -2.20 -5.22
C LEU A 532 26.85 -2.80 -3.97
N PRO A 533 27.42 -2.54 -2.77
CA PRO A 533 26.81 -2.87 -1.50
C PRO A 533 25.41 -2.24 -1.37
N HIS A 534 24.57 -2.83 -0.52
CA HIS A 534 23.24 -2.31 -0.21
C HIS A 534 23.27 -0.91 0.43
N SER A 535 22.18 -0.17 0.25
CA SER A 535 21.90 1.04 1.04
C SER A 535 21.52 0.66 2.47
N THR A 536 21.93 1.46 3.44
CA THR A 536 21.60 1.28 4.86
C THR A 536 20.62 2.34 5.33
N ILE A 537 19.68 1.93 6.16
CA ILE A 537 18.63 2.80 6.68
C ILE A 537 18.56 2.62 8.18
N ASN A 538 18.73 3.73 8.92
CA ASN A 538 18.58 3.77 10.39
C ASN A 538 17.34 4.59 10.73
N GLN A 539 16.49 4.05 11.59
CA GLN A 539 15.27 4.70 12.01
C GLN A 539 15.20 4.79 13.54
N TYR A 540 14.81 5.98 14.00
CA TYR A 540 14.54 6.29 15.40
C TYR A 540 13.09 6.74 15.52
N GLU A 541 12.37 6.23 16.50
CA GLU A 541 11.01 6.64 16.82
C GLU A 541 10.85 6.93 18.31
N LEU A 542 10.08 7.98 18.61
CA LEU A 542 9.54 8.25 19.94
C LEU A 542 8.03 8.41 19.82
N GLY A 543 7.28 7.81 20.74
CA GLY A 543 5.84 7.91 20.65
C GLY A 543 5.10 7.61 21.94
N SER A 544 3.82 7.92 21.89
CA SER A 544 2.87 7.54 22.93
C SER A 544 1.63 6.89 22.33
N LYS A 545 1.11 5.85 22.98
CA LYS A 545 -0.13 5.16 22.65
C LYS A 545 -1.05 5.23 23.85
N ASN A 546 -2.25 5.72 23.65
CA ASN A 546 -3.14 6.04 24.76
C ASN A 546 -4.56 5.57 24.47
N GLU A 547 -5.16 4.91 25.45
CA GLU A 547 -6.57 4.57 25.51
C GLU A 547 -7.24 5.40 26.59
N PHE A 548 -8.29 6.13 26.24
CA PHE A 548 -9.10 6.93 27.15
C PHE A 548 -10.54 6.38 27.20
N TYR A 549 -11.25 6.70 28.26
CA TYR A 549 -12.67 6.36 28.40
C TYR A 549 -12.96 4.87 28.17
N LYS A 550 -12.16 3.98 28.80
CA LYS A 550 -12.28 2.50 28.67
C LYS A 550 -12.11 2.02 27.22
N GLY A 551 -11.28 2.72 26.41
CA GLY A 551 -10.99 2.37 25.03
C GLY A 551 -11.98 2.94 23.99
N HIS A 552 -12.90 3.81 24.40
CA HIS A 552 -13.75 4.52 23.43
C HIS A 552 -13.01 5.60 22.65
N LEU A 553 -11.86 6.06 23.13
CA LEU A 553 -10.99 6.99 22.45
C LEU A 553 -9.55 6.45 22.50
N ILE A 554 -8.95 6.32 21.33
CA ILE A 554 -7.54 5.98 21.13
C ILE A 554 -6.86 7.21 20.53
N ALA A 555 -5.76 7.65 21.12
CA ALA A 555 -4.96 8.77 20.63
C ALA A 555 -3.47 8.41 20.68
N ASN A 556 -2.82 8.40 19.53
CA ASN A 556 -1.41 8.08 19.39
C ASN A 556 -0.64 9.26 18.80
N LEU A 557 0.57 9.45 19.27
CA LEU A 557 1.53 10.41 18.75
C LEU A 557 2.84 9.67 18.46
N THR A 558 3.42 9.91 17.30
CA THR A 558 4.74 9.37 16.95
C THR A 558 5.57 10.44 16.27
N THR A 559 6.82 10.56 16.68
CA THR A 559 7.85 11.32 15.96
C THR A 559 8.89 10.36 15.43
N TYR A 560 9.46 10.65 14.29
CA TYR A 560 10.43 9.77 13.66
C TYR A 560 11.56 10.54 12.97
N LEU A 561 12.70 9.86 12.87
CA LEU A 561 13.86 10.26 12.08
C LEU A 561 14.37 9.01 11.34
N ILE A 562 14.52 9.11 10.02
CA ILE A 562 15.01 8.03 9.15
C ILE A 562 16.19 8.57 8.35
N ASP A 563 17.36 7.98 8.54
CA ASP A 563 18.58 8.27 7.79
C ASP A 563 18.82 7.18 6.76
N TYR A 564 18.81 7.55 5.49
CA TYR A 564 19.10 6.68 4.36
C TYR A 564 20.48 7.02 3.82
N SER A 565 21.39 6.05 3.79
CA SER A 565 22.78 6.21 3.39
C SER A 565 23.17 5.21 2.30
N ASN A 566 24.29 5.45 1.63
CA ASN A 566 24.83 4.59 0.58
C ASN A 566 23.85 4.41 -0.60
N LEU A 567 23.13 5.47 -0.97
CA LEU A 567 22.30 5.46 -2.20
C LEU A 567 23.19 5.45 -3.42
N ALA A 568 23.01 4.46 -4.29
CA ALA A 568 23.73 4.38 -5.55
C ALA A 568 23.29 5.49 -6.51
N GLN A 569 24.24 6.29 -6.95
CA GLN A 569 24.06 7.35 -7.94
C GLN A 569 25.06 7.17 -9.08
N THR A 570 24.76 7.66 -10.28
CA THR A 570 25.69 7.57 -11.41
C THR A 570 27.05 8.19 -11.04
N ASP A 571 28.13 7.47 -11.30
CA ASP A 571 29.47 7.96 -11.12
C ASP A 571 29.89 8.81 -12.33
N PHE A 572 30.00 10.10 -12.15
CA PHE A 572 30.36 11.06 -13.21
C PHE A 572 31.87 11.32 -13.32
N THR A 573 32.73 10.69 -12.53
CA THR A 573 34.17 10.87 -12.59
C THR A 573 34.69 10.48 -13.99
N ASN A 574 35.70 11.18 -14.50
CA ASN A 574 36.29 10.99 -15.84
C ASN A 574 35.27 11.11 -16.99
N ASN A 575 34.26 12.00 -16.85
CA ASN A 575 33.21 12.23 -17.85
C ASN A 575 32.42 10.97 -18.24
N ASN A 576 32.23 10.06 -17.26
CA ASN A 576 31.42 8.87 -17.48
C ASN A 576 29.95 9.24 -17.73
N THR A 577 29.43 8.76 -18.86
CA THR A 577 28.01 8.91 -19.24
C THR A 577 27.20 7.62 -19.08
N ASN A 578 27.85 6.50 -18.74
CA ASN A 578 27.20 5.23 -18.53
C ASN A 578 26.47 5.24 -17.15
N THR A 579 25.17 5.32 -17.16
CA THR A 579 24.33 5.36 -15.95
C THR A 579 24.31 4.04 -15.17
N ASN A 580 24.82 2.95 -15.71
CA ASN A 580 24.98 1.68 -15.00
C ASN A 580 26.22 1.64 -14.12
N ILE A 581 27.23 2.51 -14.40
CA ILE A 581 28.39 2.70 -13.52
C ILE A 581 27.99 3.69 -12.44
N LYS A 582 28.03 3.24 -11.18
CA LYS A 582 27.52 4.00 -10.04
C LYS A 582 28.52 4.03 -8.89
N GLU A 583 28.30 4.97 -7.99
CA GLU A 583 28.98 5.10 -6.71
C GLU A 583 27.98 5.30 -5.57
N LEU A 584 28.36 5.00 -4.34
CA LEU A 584 27.51 5.19 -3.16
C LEU A 584 27.60 6.65 -2.65
N ALA A 585 27.17 7.58 -3.49
CA ALA A 585 27.33 9.01 -3.27
C ALA A 585 26.13 9.68 -2.59
N GLY A 586 24.98 9.02 -2.56
CA GLY A 586 23.74 9.62 -2.12
C GLY A 586 23.38 9.28 -0.65
N ALA A 587 22.77 10.25 0.02
CA ALA A 587 22.08 10.08 1.28
C ALA A 587 20.90 11.05 1.37
N TYR A 588 19.85 10.66 2.07
CA TYR A 588 18.74 11.56 2.41
C TYR A 588 18.16 11.23 3.77
N GLN A 589 17.49 12.20 4.36
CA GLN A 589 16.88 12.10 5.67
C GLN A 589 15.40 12.41 5.58
N SER A 590 14.59 11.60 6.24
CA SER A 590 13.17 11.83 6.45
C SER A 590 12.88 12.01 7.94
N LYS A 591 12.14 13.04 8.29
CA LYS A 591 11.69 13.29 9.66
C LYS A 591 10.27 13.81 9.69
N GLY A 592 9.55 13.49 10.76
CA GLY A 592 8.17 13.92 10.84
C GLY A 592 7.49 13.63 12.17
N ILE A 593 6.22 14.02 12.21
CA ILE A 593 5.31 13.86 13.33
C ILE A 593 4.00 13.31 12.81
N GLU A 594 3.45 12.31 13.47
CA GLU A 594 2.19 11.66 13.14
C GLU A 594 1.28 11.64 14.36
N ILE A 595 0.01 12.03 14.16
CA ILE A 595 -1.04 12.00 15.17
C ILE A 595 -2.19 11.16 14.62
N ASP A 596 -2.62 10.14 15.38
CA ASP A 596 -3.75 9.27 15.07
C ASP A 596 -4.78 9.36 16.19
N LEU A 597 -6.03 9.56 15.81
CA LEU A 597 -7.16 9.59 16.72
C LEU A 597 -8.27 8.69 16.18
N THR A 598 -8.72 7.75 17.01
CA THR A 598 -9.85 6.89 16.70
C THR A 598 -10.80 6.86 17.88
N SER A 599 -12.09 7.08 17.64
CA SER A 599 -13.11 7.04 18.67
C SER A 599 -14.32 6.25 18.20
N GLN A 600 -14.89 5.48 19.11
CA GLN A 600 -16.17 4.81 18.93
C GLN A 600 -16.97 4.90 20.21
N PHE A 601 -18.12 5.55 20.13
CA PHE A 601 -19.04 5.69 21.25
C PHE A 601 -20.46 5.48 20.75
N LYS A 602 -21.10 4.39 21.19
CA LYS A 602 -22.39 3.95 20.64
C LYS A 602 -22.32 3.92 19.11
N GLY A 603 -23.32 4.40 18.40
CA GLY A 603 -23.32 4.46 16.94
C GLY A 603 -22.33 5.46 16.29
N LEU A 604 -21.65 6.30 17.07
CA LEU A 604 -20.69 7.29 16.53
C LEU A 604 -19.29 6.71 16.41
N ARG A 605 -18.70 6.79 15.22
CA ARG A 605 -17.29 6.44 14.93
C ARG A 605 -16.57 7.66 14.35
N ILE A 606 -15.39 7.96 14.87
CA ILE A 606 -14.52 9.03 14.41
C ILE A 606 -13.15 8.43 14.14
N ILE A 607 -12.57 8.71 12.98
CA ILE A 607 -11.16 8.45 12.65
C ILE A 607 -10.58 9.77 12.18
N ALA A 608 -9.48 10.23 12.75
CA ALA A 608 -8.81 11.44 12.33
C ALA A 608 -7.30 11.26 12.46
N GLY A 609 -6.56 11.95 11.61
CA GLY A 609 -5.11 11.92 11.66
C GLY A 609 -4.48 13.10 10.94
N TYR A 610 -3.26 13.40 11.36
CA TYR A 610 -2.43 14.42 10.74
C TYR A 610 -0.98 13.93 10.71
N SER A 611 -0.29 14.21 9.61
CA SER A 611 1.15 13.95 9.50
C SER A 611 1.86 15.14 8.87
N PHE A 612 2.99 15.47 9.46
CA PHE A 612 4.02 16.30 8.87
C PHE A 612 5.22 15.44 8.51
N ASN A 613 5.73 15.58 7.29
CA ASN A 613 6.92 14.90 6.78
C ASN A 613 7.83 15.88 6.04
N GLU A 614 9.12 15.85 6.33
CA GLU A 614 10.13 16.51 5.52
C GLU A 614 11.19 15.50 5.11
N THR A 615 11.35 15.28 3.79
CA THR A 615 12.36 14.38 3.21
C THR A 615 13.25 15.15 2.23
N LYS A 616 14.57 15.14 2.51
CA LYS A 616 15.55 15.91 1.72
C LYS A 616 16.89 15.20 1.61
N TYR A 617 17.60 15.46 0.52
CA TYR A 617 18.97 15.01 0.35
C TYR A 617 19.87 15.65 1.41
N THR A 618 20.70 14.83 2.06
CA THR A 618 21.77 15.26 2.97
C THR A 618 23.11 15.19 2.28
N LYS A 619 23.28 14.27 1.32
CA LYS A 619 24.44 14.11 0.46
C LYS A 619 23.99 13.66 -0.93
N SER A 620 24.60 14.18 -1.98
CA SER A 620 24.38 13.73 -3.36
C SER A 620 25.47 14.29 -4.28
N ASN A 621 25.87 13.51 -5.26
CA ASN A 621 26.70 13.98 -6.39
C ASN A 621 25.83 14.62 -7.50
N LEU A 622 24.50 14.53 -7.40
CA LEU A 622 23.54 15.07 -8.37
C LEU A 622 22.87 16.36 -7.89
N TYR A 623 22.56 16.47 -6.60
CA TYR A 623 21.73 17.55 -6.07
C TYR A 623 22.36 18.19 -4.84
N ASN A 624 22.06 19.44 -4.60
CA ASN A 624 22.53 20.13 -3.40
C ASN A 624 21.91 19.55 -2.12
N PRO A 625 22.66 19.46 -1.01
CA PRO A 625 22.09 19.16 0.30
C PRO A 625 20.92 20.11 0.60
N GLY A 626 19.85 19.59 1.17
CA GLY A 626 18.61 20.32 1.45
C GLY A 626 17.57 20.26 0.33
N THR A 627 17.91 19.74 -0.87
CA THR A 627 16.93 19.53 -1.95
C THR A 627 15.87 18.54 -1.50
N LEU A 628 14.58 18.91 -1.62
CA LEU A 628 13.44 18.07 -1.25
C LEU A 628 13.28 16.90 -2.23
N LEU A 629 12.88 15.74 -1.71
CA LEU A 629 12.46 14.63 -2.55
C LEU A 629 11.15 14.96 -3.25
N ARG A 630 11.05 14.51 -4.50
CA ARG A 630 9.82 14.64 -5.31
C ARG A 630 8.70 13.72 -4.77
N PHE A 631 7.47 13.98 -5.18
CA PHE A 631 6.27 13.17 -4.98
C PHE A 631 5.79 13.06 -3.53
N THR A 632 6.48 13.65 -2.59
CA THR A 632 6.20 13.56 -1.16
C THR A 632 5.51 14.83 -0.67
N PRO A 633 4.25 14.78 -0.22
CA PRO A 633 3.60 15.92 0.42
C PRO A 633 4.19 16.15 1.81
N LYS A 634 4.41 17.43 2.18
CA LYS A 634 4.84 17.77 3.53
C LYS A 634 3.75 17.55 4.58
N HIS A 635 2.51 17.75 4.20
CA HIS A 635 1.36 17.67 5.10
C HIS A 635 0.31 16.74 4.52
N THR A 636 -0.19 15.82 5.33
CA THR A 636 -1.38 15.03 5.03
C THR A 636 -2.30 15.02 6.24
N ALA A 637 -3.59 15.02 5.99
CA ALA A 637 -4.59 14.86 7.05
C ALA A 637 -5.78 14.07 6.54
N ASN A 638 -6.43 13.38 7.45
CA ASN A 638 -7.69 12.69 7.20
C ASN A 638 -8.63 12.86 8.38
N ALA A 639 -9.92 12.92 8.10
CA ALA A 639 -10.97 12.88 9.12
C ALA A 639 -12.19 12.17 8.57
N SER A 640 -12.76 11.26 9.33
CA SER A 640 -14.03 10.63 9.01
C SER A 640 -14.92 10.55 10.24
N LEU A 641 -16.21 10.79 10.05
CA LEU A 641 -17.25 10.69 11.05
C LEU A 641 -18.39 9.86 10.48
N PHE A 642 -18.73 8.76 11.15
CA PHE A 642 -19.85 7.91 10.82
C PHE A 642 -20.78 7.81 12.03
N TYR A 643 -22.08 7.90 11.77
CA TYR A 643 -23.09 7.76 12.81
C TYR A 643 -24.17 6.76 12.38
N LEU A 644 -24.29 5.67 13.12
CA LEU A 644 -25.30 4.64 12.96
C LEU A 644 -26.39 4.85 14.03
N ILE A 645 -27.63 4.96 13.62
CA ILE A 645 -28.78 5.01 14.54
C ILE A 645 -29.05 3.59 15.03
N GLU A 646 -28.70 3.30 16.28
CA GLU A 646 -28.84 1.97 16.90
C GLU A 646 -30.22 1.70 17.48
N THR A 647 -31.00 2.76 17.79
CA THR A 647 -32.28 2.70 18.42
C THR A 647 -33.30 3.54 17.66
N SER A 648 -34.58 3.49 18.05
CA SER A 648 -35.70 4.22 17.46
C SER A 648 -36.28 3.57 16.18
N ARG A 649 -37.29 4.20 15.60
CA ARG A 649 -37.90 3.79 14.32
C ARG A 649 -36.92 3.88 13.13
N PHE A 650 -35.83 4.63 13.29
CA PHE A 650 -34.77 4.81 12.28
C PHE A 650 -33.58 3.89 12.53
N LYS A 651 -33.69 2.88 13.39
CA LYS A 651 -32.62 1.90 13.63
C LYS A 651 -32.09 1.34 12.30
N GLY A 652 -30.76 1.36 12.14
CA GLY A 652 -30.06 0.90 10.94
C GLY A 652 -29.76 1.98 9.90
N LEU A 653 -30.26 3.23 10.10
CA LEU A 653 -29.89 4.36 9.27
C LEU A 653 -28.49 4.85 9.67
N GLU A 654 -27.63 5.07 8.67
CA GLU A 654 -26.23 5.45 8.82
C GLU A 654 -25.92 6.69 7.99
N PHE A 655 -25.14 7.61 8.55
CA PHE A 655 -24.61 8.77 7.86
C PHE A 655 -23.10 8.81 8.04
N GLY A 656 -22.38 9.22 7.02
CA GLY A 656 -20.93 9.39 7.07
C GLY A 656 -20.47 10.60 6.29
N ILE A 657 -19.42 11.26 6.81
CA ILE A 657 -18.64 12.24 6.08
C ILE A 657 -17.17 11.90 6.30
N GLN A 658 -16.36 12.00 5.26
CA GLN A 658 -14.93 11.83 5.34
C GLN A 658 -14.22 12.87 4.50
N THR A 659 -13.07 13.34 4.97
CA THR A 659 -12.25 14.33 4.30
C THR A 659 -10.80 13.89 4.32
N THR A 660 -10.07 14.22 3.26
CA THR A 660 -8.62 14.05 3.16
C THR A 660 -7.99 15.33 2.66
N TYR A 661 -6.86 15.68 3.22
CA TYR A 661 -5.98 16.72 2.74
C TYR A 661 -4.66 16.11 2.30
N THR A 662 -4.28 16.37 1.06
CA THR A 662 -2.93 16.10 0.53
C THR A 662 -2.27 17.43 0.26
N GLY A 663 -1.16 17.70 0.92
CA GLY A 663 -0.41 18.95 0.77
C GLY A 663 0.23 19.11 -0.60
N GLU A 664 0.80 20.28 -0.82
CA GLU A 664 1.60 20.56 -2.00
C GLU A 664 2.78 19.60 -2.14
N ARG A 665 3.14 19.27 -3.37
CA ARG A 665 4.24 18.38 -3.71
C ARG A 665 4.83 18.73 -5.06
N LEU A 666 6.00 18.17 -5.35
CA LEU A 666 6.72 18.39 -6.60
C LEU A 666 6.73 17.11 -7.43
N GLY A 667 6.21 17.18 -8.66
CA GLY A 667 6.48 16.24 -9.74
C GLY A 667 7.63 16.70 -10.62
N GLY A 668 7.66 16.25 -11.88
CA GLY A 668 8.68 16.66 -12.85
C GLY A 668 10.06 16.08 -12.57
N ARG A 669 11.09 16.75 -13.04
CA ARG A 669 12.50 16.34 -12.84
C ARG A 669 13.29 17.42 -12.13
N LEU A 670 14.12 17.03 -11.18
CA LEU A 670 15.10 17.94 -10.60
C LEU A 670 16.27 18.12 -11.58
N LYS A 671 16.74 19.35 -11.71
CA LYS A 671 17.94 19.64 -12.48
C LYS A 671 19.17 19.19 -11.69
N PRO A 672 20.03 18.33 -12.25
CA PRO A 672 21.26 17.95 -11.57
C PRO A 672 22.28 19.09 -11.59
N ASN A 673 23.17 19.12 -10.59
CA ASN A 673 24.20 20.14 -10.48
C ASN A 673 25.20 20.12 -11.63
N ASN A 674 25.44 18.95 -12.21
CA ASN A 674 26.32 18.70 -13.34
C ASN A 674 25.57 18.64 -14.69
N ALA A 675 24.37 19.23 -14.78
CA ALA A 675 23.60 19.27 -16.01
C ALA A 675 24.40 19.90 -17.14
N SER A 676 24.57 19.18 -18.24
CA SER A 676 25.40 19.61 -19.41
C SER A 676 24.61 19.54 -20.69
N THR A 677 23.65 18.64 -20.81
CA THR A 677 22.82 18.51 -22.01
C THR A 677 21.63 19.49 -21.99
N PRO A 678 21.14 19.95 -23.17
CA PRO A 678 19.95 20.79 -23.22
C PRO A 678 18.76 20.21 -22.47
N ALA A 679 18.54 18.89 -22.55
CA ALA A 679 17.47 18.19 -21.86
C ALA A 679 17.63 18.21 -20.33
N GLU A 680 18.86 18.10 -19.81
CA GLU A 680 19.13 18.20 -18.36
C GLU A 680 19.02 19.63 -17.85
N LEU A 681 19.54 20.58 -18.64
CA LEU A 681 19.45 22.01 -18.28
C LEU A 681 18.01 22.51 -18.22
N ALA A 682 17.12 21.91 -19.01
CA ALA A 682 15.70 22.22 -19.05
C ALA A 682 14.87 21.55 -17.93
N ARG A 683 15.44 20.58 -17.21
CA ARG A 683 14.70 19.90 -16.13
C ARG A 683 14.26 20.88 -15.05
N LYS A 684 13.00 20.79 -14.68
CA LYS A 684 12.40 21.55 -13.59
C LYS A 684 11.28 20.76 -12.89
N PRO A 685 11.01 21.06 -11.62
CA PRO A 685 9.88 20.42 -10.93
C PRO A 685 8.56 20.89 -11.53
N ILE A 686 7.55 20.02 -11.45
CA ILE A 686 6.14 20.35 -11.71
C ILE A 686 5.48 20.56 -10.36
N PRO A 687 5.09 21.80 -9.97
CA PRO A 687 4.39 22.02 -8.73
C PRO A 687 2.96 21.50 -8.83
N VAL A 688 2.55 20.71 -7.84
CA VAL A 688 1.18 20.20 -7.69
C VAL A 688 0.61 20.77 -6.41
N ALA A 689 -0.42 21.61 -6.53
CA ALA A 689 -1.06 22.24 -5.39
C ALA A 689 -1.68 21.23 -4.43
N GLY A 690 -1.70 21.57 -3.16
CA GLY A 690 -2.44 20.80 -2.16
C GLY A 690 -3.95 20.89 -2.39
N PHE A 691 -4.69 19.83 -1.99
CA PHE A 691 -6.13 19.79 -2.15
C PHE A 691 -6.82 19.08 -0.99
N ILE A 692 -8.10 19.42 -0.80
CA ILE A 692 -9.00 18.73 0.13
C ILE A 692 -10.05 18.01 -0.70
N GLN A 693 -10.25 16.72 -0.41
CA GLN A 693 -11.33 15.92 -0.98
C GLN A 693 -12.28 15.49 0.13
N ALA A 694 -13.57 15.65 -0.09
CA ALA A 694 -14.62 15.25 0.86
C ALA A 694 -15.59 14.28 0.20
N ASP A 695 -16.01 13.25 0.94
CA ASP A 695 -17.01 12.27 0.53
C ASP A 695 -18.15 12.23 1.57
N ALA A 696 -19.39 12.00 1.14
CA ALA A 696 -20.53 11.77 2.01
C ALA A 696 -21.16 10.41 1.74
N THR A 697 -21.64 9.76 2.78
CA THR A 697 -22.28 8.44 2.70
C THR A 697 -23.61 8.46 3.46
N VAL A 698 -24.62 7.80 2.90
CA VAL A 698 -25.85 7.46 3.58
C VAL A 698 -26.10 5.96 3.40
N GLY A 699 -26.52 5.28 4.46
CA GLY A 699 -26.81 3.85 4.43
C GLY A 699 -28.03 3.50 5.27
N TYR A 700 -28.65 2.37 4.93
CA TYR A 700 -29.70 1.77 5.71
C TYR A 700 -29.53 0.26 5.75
N THR A 701 -29.58 -0.31 6.95
CA THR A 701 -29.45 -1.76 7.15
C THR A 701 -30.61 -2.26 8.01
N ARG A 702 -31.34 -3.27 7.53
CA ARG A 702 -32.43 -3.91 8.28
C ARG A 702 -32.61 -5.36 7.83
N ASN A 703 -32.74 -6.27 8.80
CA ASN A 703 -33.03 -7.70 8.57
C ASN A 703 -32.12 -8.35 7.52
N GLY A 704 -30.81 -8.13 7.61
CA GLY A 704 -29.83 -8.66 6.65
C GLY A 704 -29.70 -7.86 5.35
N PHE A 705 -30.70 -7.07 4.97
CA PHE A 705 -30.64 -6.21 3.78
C PHE A 705 -29.96 -4.88 4.09
N SER A 706 -29.11 -4.41 3.21
CA SER A 706 -28.48 -3.09 3.31
C SER A 706 -28.40 -2.40 1.98
N ILE A 707 -28.57 -1.09 1.99
CA ILE A 707 -28.31 -0.19 0.86
C ILE A 707 -27.42 0.95 1.34
N ARG A 708 -26.40 1.29 0.57
CA ARG A 708 -25.50 2.43 0.83
C ARG A 708 -25.27 3.21 -0.43
N ALA A 709 -25.31 4.53 -0.32
CA ALA A 709 -24.94 5.48 -1.36
C ALA A 709 -23.78 6.34 -0.83
N LYS A 710 -22.72 6.47 -1.63
CA LYS A 710 -21.58 7.36 -1.35
C LYS A 710 -21.42 8.33 -2.51
N LEU A 711 -21.37 9.61 -2.20
CA LEU A 711 -21.00 10.67 -3.14
C LEU A 711 -19.55 11.08 -2.82
N SER A 712 -18.62 10.65 -3.69
CA SER A 712 -17.20 10.97 -3.56
C SER A 712 -16.89 12.32 -4.19
N ASN A 713 -15.83 12.99 -3.71
CA ASN A 713 -15.39 14.30 -4.19
C ASN A 713 -16.53 15.33 -4.29
N LEU A 714 -17.21 15.59 -3.17
CA LEU A 714 -18.41 16.45 -3.06
C LEU A 714 -18.24 17.81 -3.76
N ALA A 715 -17.09 18.44 -3.59
CA ALA A 715 -16.80 19.75 -4.15
C ALA A 715 -16.33 19.69 -5.62
N ASN A 716 -16.26 18.49 -6.21
CA ASN A 716 -15.74 18.24 -7.55
C ASN A 716 -14.35 18.91 -7.78
N VAL A 717 -13.47 18.77 -6.79
CA VAL A 717 -12.11 19.30 -6.84
C VAL A 717 -11.35 18.66 -7.98
N VAL A 718 -10.62 19.44 -8.77
CA VAL A 718 -9.67 18.97 -9.78
C VAL A 718 -8.27 19.03 -9.20
N SER A 719 -7.57 17.93 -9.21
CA SER A 719 -6.16 17.80 -8.83
C SER A 719 -5.56 16.57 -9.49
N TYR A 720 -4.29 16.30 -9.25
CA TYR A 720 -3.55 15.26 -9.96
C TYR A 720 -2.69 14.43 -9.01
N TYR A 721 -2.58 13.14 -9.31
CA TYR A 721 -1.48 12.30 -8.85
C TYR A 721 -0.34 12.38 -9.84
N VAL A 722 0.87 12.51 -9.36
CA VAL A 722 2.07 12.55 -10.19
C VAL A 722 2.90 11.32 -9.86
N TYR A 723 2.98 10.38 -10.81
CA TYR A 723 3.66 9.11 -10.63
C TYR A 723 5.18 9.23 -10.82
N ASP A 724 5.57 9.95 -11.86
CA ASP A 724 6.95 10.28 -12.18
C ASP A 724 7.01 11.69 -12.80
N ASP A 725 7.93 11.94 -13.68
CA ASP A 725 8.11 13.26 -14.29
C ASP A 725 7.14 13.56 -15.42
N ASN A 726 6.41 12.58 -15.94
CA ASN A 726 5.58 12.73 -17.13
C ASN A 726 4.23 12.00 -17.10
N THR A 727 3.92 11.29 -16.01
CA THR A 727 2.62 10.65 -15.82
C THR A 727 1.80 11.44 -14.82
N ILE A 728 0.76 12.13 -15.30
CA ILE A 728 -0.08 13.03 -14.51
C ILE A 728 -1.51 12.52 -14.59
N THR A 729 -1.95 11.84 -13.53
CA THR A 729 -3.27 11.22 -13.48
C THR A 729 -4.24 12.11 -12.72
N PRO A 730 -5.32 12.63 -13.34
CA PRO A 730 -6.32 13.39 -12.61
C PRO A 730 -7.01 12.53 -11.57
N ILE A 731 -7.36 13.14 -10.42
CA ILE A 731 -8.22 12.50 -9.43
C ILE A 731 -9.64 12.34 -10.00
N ALA A 732 -10.36 11.32 -9.52
CA ALA A 732 -11.73 11.11 -9.96
C ALA A 732 -12.63 12.34 -9.66
N PRO A 733 -13.52 12.74 -10.57
CA PRO A 733 -14.50 13.78 -10.32
C PRO A 733 -15.50 13.34 -9.26
N ARG A 734 -16.52 14.15 -9.01
CA ARG A 734 -17.63 13.75 -8.17
C ARG A 734 -18.31 12.52 -8.76
N LEU A 735 -18.48 11.48 -7.91
CA LEU A 735 -18.97 10.17 -8.35
C LEU A 735 -19.93 9.59 -7.33
N LEU A 736 -21.11 9.18 -7.78
CA LEU A 736 -22.07 8.44 -6.98
C LEU A 736 -21.79 6.94 -7.07
N THR A 737 -21.61 6.30 -5.92
CA THR A 737 -21.49 4.84 -5.80
C THR A 737 -22.63 4.31 -4.95
N THR A 738 -23.34 3.31 -5.43
CA THR A 738 -24.40 2.63 -4.69
C THR A 738 -24.04 1.16 -4.48
N THR A 739 -24.23 0.65 -3.27
CA THR A 739 -24.08 -0.78 -2.94
C THR A 739 -25.35 -1.29 -2.29
N VAL A 740 -25.88 -2.38 -2.81
CA VAL A 740 -26.95 -3.16 -2.22
C VAL A 740 -26.38 -4.49 -1.77
N ALA A 741 -26.72 -4.94 -0.56
CA ALA A 741 -26.23 -6.21 -0.05
C ALA A 741 -27.31 -6.92 0.79
N TYR A 742 -27.24 -8.25 0.79
CA TYR A 742 -28.06 -9.13 1.63
C TYR A 742 -27.16 -10.12 2.36
N LYS A 743 -27.25 -10.09 3.69
CA LYS A 743 -26.55 -11.01 4.59
C LYS A 743 -27.54 -12.02 5.12
N PHE A 744 -27.21 -13.31 5.04
CA PHE A 744 -28.06 -14.43 5.46
C PHE A 744 -27.32 -15.39 6.38
#